data_357ff2c726052be0671ba99cbf1fb586
#
_entry.id   357ff2c726052be0671ba99cbf1fb586
#
_cell.length_a   1.000
_cell.length_b   1.000
_cell.length_c   1.000
_cell.angle_alpha   90.00
_cell.angle_beta   90.00
_cell.angle_gamma   90.00
#
_symmetry.space_group_name_H-M   'P 1'
#
loop_
_entity.id
_entity.type
_entity.pdbx_description
1 polymer ?
#
loop_
_entity_poly.entity_id
_entity_poly.type
_entity_poly.pdbx_seq_one_letter_code
_entity_poly.pdbx_strand_id
1 'polypeptide(L)'
;MVEPLERSVSLYLSKQFVMVDENVSVAEAVKLAQPKNIETIIVGSNEKPVGIVTDSDILEKVVIKGDDSDLVFLKSIMSSPIMTLNSTSTVKQAIELMRIYKVKRVPIIDTHHKNDQKIIGIVTQKSLAEAIRNSVIEKTFTSYRVTIKENYRPIFGNLGFIMQFAGILMIVPAILGTILNELESAAAIYLAVISISLTGYIMNTLGEKSPLNLKQSSIVVISCFVLLSLYGCLPYIYVNPFELSTDYLSLFVNAFLESSSGFTTTGISIIERPESLPESFVFYRSYTQWVGGLSFVYLIMALYYPETRLAAMRNVMGSAMQKFKQLLSTISIIFIFYTSILTILLFFLGNIELIDSVSLSFATFATGGFTPVSDIFSSINFYQLIVLMTGMIIAALPFGFYYGILRKEVKTKRLSIEIIVFLCSLLVFAFLFIIIDPTISTNNWFNSLFQVISASTTTGFQFIDLSSLSIEGKIILIIIMLIGGTAFSTASGIKIARLLLIFKKIKGNSRLFSSSDAHTPLSISSTAIQFHENKNGQKPSFSKIHPLKSENQHPLYIINQKLLIFSDKAFREAVFVIVLFILFSFASAIAISYLTKSDFIDALFEASSTLSNTGLTVGITSIDLDIISKLILSINMILGRFEIITILYIFISKLR
;
A
#
# COMPACT_ATOMS: atom_id res chain seq x y z
N MET A 1 24.26 -11.45 18.03
CA MET A 1 25.62 -11.27 17.46
C MET A 1 26.41 -10.36 18.38
N VAL A 2 27.63 -10.81 18.82
CA VAL A 2 28.49 -10.00 19.69
C VAL A 2 28.99 -8.79 18.91
N GLU A 3 28.92 -7.60 19.49
CA GLU A 3 29.42 -6.38 18.85
C GLU A 3 30.90 -6.55 18.43
N PRO A 4 31.32 -6.01 17.28
CA PRO A 4 32.69 -6.17 16.79
C PRO A 4 33.78 -5.78 17.79
N LEU A 5 33.48 -4.76 18.59
CA LEU A 5 34.36 -4.25 19.63
C LEU A 5 34.49 -5.18 20.86
N GLU A 6 33.53 -6.05 21.08
CA GLU A 6 33.52 -7.03 22.19
C GLU A 6 34.09 -8.40 21.78
N ARG A 7 34.53 -8.56 20.54
CA ARG A 7 35.20 -9.79 20.09
C ARG A 7 36.61 -9.86 20.63
N SER A 8 37.10 -11.12 20.87
CA SER A 8 38.47 -11.35 21.33
C SER A 8 39.50 -10.92 20.28
N VAL A 9 40.59 -10.32 20.73
CA VAL A 9 41.75 -9.96 19.89
C VAL A 9 42.46 -11.16 19.27
N SER A 10 42.27 -12.35 19.83
CA SER A 10 42.84 -13.61 19.31
C SER A 10 42.40 -13.93 17.88
N LEU A 11 41.26 -13.39 17.42
CA LEU A 11 40.76 -13.57 16.05
C LEU A 11 41.52 -12.74 15.01
N TYR A 12 42.31 -11.77 15.42
CA TYR A 12 42.94 -10.77 14.54
C TYR A 12 44.47 -10.73 14.68
N LEU A 13 45.08 -11.85 15.12
CA LEU A 13 46.52 -12.00 15.34
C LEU A 13 47.27 -12.06 14.03
N SER A 14 48.34 -11.28 13.94
CA SER A 14 49.41 -11.45 12.96
C SER A 14 50.56 -12.24 13.58
N LYS A 15 51.07 -13.22 12.87
CA LYS A 15 52.28 -13.97 13.26
C LYS A 15 53.55 -13.39 12.65
N GLN A 16 53.50 -12.21 12.07
CA GLN A 16 54.65 -11.53 11.44
C GLN A 16 55.48 -10.79 12.47
N PHE A 17 56.14 -11.53 13.32
CA PHE A 17 57.15 -11.03 14.27
C PHE A 17 58.29 -12.02 14.44
N VAL A 18 59.44 -11.52 14.85
CA VAL A 18 60.59 -12.30 15.29
C VAL A 18 61.01 -11.89 16.69
N MET A 19 61.46 -12.83 17.50
CA MET A 19 62.01 -12.55 18.82
C MET A 19 63.52 -12.63 18.73
N VAL A 20 64.21 -11.58 19.17
CA VAL A 20 65.70 -11.44 19.11
C VAL A 20 66.22 -10.96 20.46
N ASP A 21 67.40 -11.41 20.84
CA ASP A 21 68.04 -11.01 22.10
C ASP A 21 68.37 -9.51 22.11
N GLU A 22 68.29 -8.87 23.29
CA GLU A 22 68.55 -7.44 23.48
C GLU A 22 69.95 -6.96 23.11
N ASN A 23 70.95 -7.87 23.14
CA ASN A 23 72.33 -7.60 22.84
C ASN A 23 72.74 -7.84 21.37
N VAL A 24 71.74 -8.13 20.51
CA VAL A 24 71.97 -8.27 19.07
C VAL A 24 71.95 -6.89 18.41
N SER A 25 72.85 -6.70 17.39
CA SER A 25 72.93 -5.45 16.63
C SER A 25 71.66 -5.23 15.76
N VAL A 26 71.38 -3.98 15.47
CA VAL A 26 70.24 -3.62 14.61
C VAL A 26 70.35 -4.22 13.21
N ALA A 27 71.59 -4.22 12.64
CA ALA A 27 71.85 -4.77 11.31
C ALA A 27 71.59 -6.30 11.28
N GLU A 28 72.03 -7.04 12.31
CA GLU A 28 71.79 -8.47 12.40
C GLU A 28 70.27 -8.79 12.61
N ALA A 29 69.62 -8.04 13.47
CA ALA A 29 68.16 -8.20 13.70
C ALA A 29 67.32 -7.91 12.42
N VAL A 30 67.70 -6.91 11.63
CA VAL A 30 67.08 -6.61 10.34
C VAL A 30 67.33 -7.75 9.33
N LYS A 31 68.55 -8.30 9.28
CA LYS A 31 68.83 -9.46 8.43
C LYS A 31 68.02 -10.69 8.78
N LEU A 32 67.67 -10.90 10.05
CA LEU A 32 66.77 -11.97 10.50
C LEU A 32 65.29 -11.70 10.16
N ALA A 33 64.85 -10.44 10.13
CA ALA A 33 63.49 -10.05 9.85
C ALA A 33 63.15 -9.96 8.35
N GLN A 34 64.13 -9.52 7.53
CA GLN A 34 63.93 -9.22 6.10
C GLN A 34 63.49 -10.42 5.24
N PRO A 35 64.04 -11.65 5.36
CA PRO A 35 63.62 -12.78 4.52
C PRO A 35 62.17 -13.20 4.74
N LYS A 36 61.58 -12.85 5.89
CA LYS A 36 60.22 -13.22 6.31
C LYS A 36 59.23 -12.06 6.18
N ASN A 37 59.66 -10.92 5.64
CA ASN A 37 58.87 -9.71 5.52
C ASN A 37 58.25 -9.28 6.88
N ILE A 38 59.05 -9.33 7.94
CA ILE A 38 58.67 -9.06 9.32
C ILE A 38 58.90 -7.58 9.63
N GLU A 39 57.85 -6.90 10.01
CA GLU A 39 57.88 -5.47 10.36
C GLU A 39 58.02 -5.19 11.86
N THR A 40 58.10 -6.23 12.69
CA THR A 40 58.10 -6.07 14.14
C THR A 40 59.08 -7.04 14.78
N ILE A 41 60.06 -6.51 15.51
CA ILE A 41 61.03 -7.27 16.28
C ILE A 41 60.66 -7.18 17.76
N ILE A 42 60.39 -8.31 18.37
CA ILE A 42 60.26 -8.41 19.84
C ILE A 42 61.61 -8.61 20.42
N VAL A 43 62.00 -7.78 21.36
CA VAL A 43 63.28 -7.85 22.04
C VAL A 43 63.14 -8.67 23.33
N GLY A 44 63.92 -9.73 23.45
CA GLY A 44 63.93 -10.62 24.61
C GLY A 44 65.21 -10.49 25.45
N SER A 45 65.06 -10.71 26.76
CA SER A 45 66.18 -10.93 27.67
C SER A 45 65.90 -12.21 28.45
N ASN A 46 66.81 -13.19 28.38
CA ASN A 46 66.60 -14.51 28.98
C ASN A 46 65.25 -15.17 28.58
N GLU A 47 64.97 -15.18 27.30
CA GLU A 47 63.77 -15.71 26.71
C GLU A 47 62.43 -14.98 27.11
N LYS A 48 62.52 -13.92 27.92
CA LYS A 48 61.35 -13.11 28.28
C LYS A 48 61.28 -11.85 27.42
N PRO A 49 60.11 -11.50 26.89
CA PRO A 49 59.93 -10.29 26.08
C PRO A 49 60.07 -9.04 26.97
N VAL A 50 61.01 -8.15 26.68
CA VAL A 50 61.31 -6.93 27.45
C VAL A 50 61.02 -5.65 26.69
N GLY A 51 61.07 -5.71 25.34
CA GLY A 51 60.85 -4.53 24.51
C GLY A 51 60.36 -4.88 23.12
N ILE A 52 60.04 -3.84 22.35
CA ILE A 52 59.60 -3.93 20.94
C ILE A 52 60.38 -2.91 20.11
N VAL A 53 60.82 -3.31 18.93
CA VAL A 53 61.44 -2.45 17.92
C VAL A 53 60.63 -2.55 16.63
N THR A 54 60.33 -1.40 16.05
CA THR A 54 59.58 -1.28 14.79
C THR A 54 60.43 -0.56 13.73
N ASP A 55 60.00 -0.62 12.46
CA ASP A 55 60.66 0.09 11.37
C ASP A 55 60.83 1.59 11.66
N SER A 56 59.85 2.18 12.34
CA SER A 56 59.89 3.59 12.75
C SER A 56 61.01 3.84 13.78
N ASP A 57 61.21 2.91 14.73
CA ASP A 57 62.26 3.05 15.73
C ASP A 57 63.66 2.97 15.07
N ILE A 58 63.86 2.06 14.11
CA ILE A 58 65.11 1.91 13.36
C ILE A 58 65.36 3.19 12.54
N LEU A 59 64.35 3.66 11.80
CA LEU A 59 64.47 4.86 10.99
C LEU A 59 64.82 6.09 11.82
N GLU A 60 64.10 6.32 12.94
CA GLU A 60 64.21 7.53 13.74
C GLU A 60 65.45 7.51 14.65
N LYS A 61 65.78 6.36 15.23
CA LYS A 61 66.85 6.26 16.25
C LYS A 61 68.19 5.85 15.72
N VAL A 62 68.28 5.27 14.50
CA VAL A 62 69.53 4.82 13.86
C VAL A 62 69.77 5.59 12.56
N VAL A 63 68.87 5.47 11.56
CA VAL A 63 69.11 5.99 10.21
C VAL A 63 69.17 7.52 10.19
N ILE A 64 68.20 8.23 10.82
CA ILE A 64 68.19 9.69 10.87
C ILE A 64 69.34 10.26 11.68
N LYS A 65 69.85 9.54 12.70
CA LYS A 65 71.00 9.95 13.50
C LYS A 65 72.31 9.70 12.78
N GLY A 66 72.34 8.85 11.75
CA GLY A 66 73.53 8.49 11.04
C GLY A 66 74.44 7.49 11.80
N ASP A 67 73.87 6.78 12.79
CA ASP A 67 74.58 5.80 13.59
C ASP A 67 74.83 4.53 12.77
N ASP A 68 75.95 3.87 13.00
CA ASP A 68 76.30 2.59 12.35
C ASP A 68 75.41 1.45 12.92
N SER A 69 74.58 0.87 12.08
CA SER A 69 73.62 -0.19 12.45
C SER A 69 74.31 -1.49 12.97
N ASP A 70 75.56 -1.72 12.65
CA ASP A 70 76.33 -2.85 13.15
C ASP A 70 76.80 -2.62 14.58
N LEU A 71 76.95 -1.39 15.04
CA LEU A 71 77.37 -0.98 16.39
C LEU A 71 76.27 -0.65 17.36
N VAL A 72 75.06 -0.48 16.86
CA VAL A 72 73.85 -0.13 17.68
C VAL A 72 73.14 -1.42 18.08
N PHE A 73 72.98 -1.66 19.39
CA PHE A 73 72.23 -2.81 19.92
C PHE A 73 70.75 -2.53 20.11
N LEU A 74 69.89 -3.56 19.96
CA LEU A 74 68.42 -3.46 20.10
C LEU A 74 68.03 -2.86 21.44
N LYS A 75 68.71 -3.12 22.53
CA LYS A 75 68.51 -2.58 23.87
C LYS A 75 68.49 -1.06 23.91
N SER A 76 69.28 -0.41 23.05
CA SER A 76 69.39 1.06 23.04
C SER A 76 68.23 1.77 22.29
N ILE A 77 67.56 1.07 21.37
CA ILE A 77 66.56 1.63 20.51
C ILE A 77 65.15 1.10 20.82
N MET A 78 65.02 -0.03 21.54
CA MET A 78 63.72 -0.63 21.85
C MET A 78 62.83 0.29 22.68
N SER A 79 61.52 0.17 22.47
CA SER A 79 60.51 0.71 23.38
C SER A 79 60.25 -0.29 24.50
N SER A 80 60.61 0.10 25.76
CA SER A 80 60.51 -0.73 26.96
C SER A 80 59.84 0.10 28.08
N PRO A 81 59.02 -0.50 28.99
CA PRO A 81 58.63 -1.93 29.00
C PRO A 81 57.62 -2.25 27.88
N ILE A 82 57.63 -3.52 27.41
CA ILE A 82 56.73 -3.99 26.39
C ILE A 82 55.28 -4.02 26.90
N MET A 83 54.36 -3.34 26.19
CA MET A 83 52.94 -3.37 26.51
C MET A 83 52.28 -4.56 25.82
N THR A 84 51.65 -5.44 26.59
CA THR A 84 51.01 -6.66 26.08
C THR A 84 49.56 -6.72 26.51
N LEU A 85 48.71 -7.50 25.78
CA LEU A 85 47.36 -7.87 26.15
C LEU A 85 47.20 -9.38 26.18
N ASN A 86 46.22 -9.83 26.95
CA ASN A 86 45.86 -11.24 27.01
C ASN A 86 45.08 -11.67 25.75
N SER A 87 45.18 -12.93 25.35
CA SER A 87 44.42 -13.50 24.22
C SER A 87 42.92 -13.37 24.37
N THR A 88 42.39 -13.28 25.59
CA THR A 88 40.98 -13.11 25.92
C THR A 88 40.51 -11.65 25.89
N SER A 89 41.45 -10.68 25.78
CA SER A 89 41.11 -9.26 25.73
C SER A 89 40.24 -8.91 24.50
N THR A 90 39.42 -7.86 24.61
CA THR A 90 38.55 -7.43 23.51
C THR A 90 39.25 -6.46 22.55
N VAL A 91 38.72 -6.37 21.33
CA VAL A 91 39.14 -5.37 20.33
C VAL A 91 39.07 -3.95 20.89
N LYS A 92 38.05 -3.64 21.70
CA LYS A 92 37.90 -2.35 22.39
C LYS A 92 39.10 -2.06 23.30
N GLN A 93 39.48 -3.01 24.12
CA GLN A 93 40.65 -2.89 25.03
C GLN A 93 41.97 -2.68 24.26
N ALA A 94 42.15 -3.37 23.12
CA ALA A 94 43.30 -3.16 22.28
C ALA A 94 43.38 -1.76 21.67
N ILE A 95 42.24 -1.24 21.17
CA ILE A 95 42.14 0.13 20.64
C ILE A 95 42.41 1.17 21.74
N GLU A 96 41.85 0.99 22.94
CA GLU A 96 42.08 1.86 24.08
C GLU A 96 43.56 1.90 24.49
N LEU A 97 44.21 0.74 24.59
CA LEU A 97 45.62 0.65 24.90
C LEU A 97 46.47 1.35 23.83
N MET A 98 46.20 1.08 22.53
CA MET A 98 46.90 1.74 21.42
C MET A 98 46.75 3.27 21.46
N ARG A 99 45.59 3.78 21.86
CA ARG A 99 45.30 5.22 21.98
C ARG A 99 46.05 5.85 23.15
N ILE A 100 45.98 5.21 24.33
CA ILE A 100 46.54 5.76 25.57
C ILE A 100 48.07 5.81 25.46
N TYR A 101 48.70 4.72 24.98
CA TYR A 101 50.14 4.62 24.91
C TYR A 101 50.72 5.06 23.56
N LYS A 102 49.87 5.52 22.62
CA LYS A 102 50.26 5.97 21.26
C LYS A 102 51.02 4.92 20.47
N VAL A 103 50.72 3.62 20.69
CA VAL A 103 51.36 2.51 19.99
C VAL A 103 50.48 1.97 18.86
N LYS A 104 51.07 1.55 17.75
CA LYS A 104 50.37 1.03 16.58
C LYS A 104 50.28 -0.50 16.55
N ARG A 105 51.03 -1.18 17.41
CA ARG A 105 51.20 -2.64 17.46
C ARG A 105 51.20 -3.07 18.92
N VAL A 106 50.46 -4.12 19.26
CA VAL A 106 50.37 -4.67 20.63
C VAL A 106 50.56 -6.18 20.57
N PRO A 107 51.62 -6.70 21.19
CA PRO A 107 51.81 -8.13 21.34
C PRO A 107 50.78 -8.77 22.26
N ILE A 108 50.33 -9.96 21.89
CA ILE A 108 49.30 -10.71 22.63
C ILE A 108 49.98 -11.93 23.27
N ILE A 109 49.74 -12.12 24.56
CA ILE A 109 50.26 -13.23 25.35
C ILE A 109 49.19 -14.28 25.60
N ASP A 110 49.62 -15.55 25.73
CA ASP A 110 48.76 -16.64 26.14
C ASP A 110 48.60 -16.68 27.66
N THR A 111 47.38 -16.82 28.16
CA THR A 111 47.06 -16.90 29.59
C THR A 111 46.93 -18.31 30.13
N HIS A 112 47.03 -19.33 29.28
CA HIS A 112 46.83 -20.72 29.69
C HIS A 112 47.98 -21.33 30.50
N HIS A 113 49.19 -20.71 30.49
CA HIS A 113 50.32 -21.12 31.32
C HIS A 113 50.74 -20.01 32.29
N LYS A 114 50.52 -20.23 33.58
CA LYS A 114 50.74 -19.24 34.65
C LYS A 114 52.21 -18.73 34.80
N ASN A 115 53.18 -19.36 34.15
CA ASN A 115 54.59 -19.01 34.29
C ASN A 115 55.32 -18.63 32.98
N ASP A 116 54.72 -18.79 31.80
CA ASP A 116 55.36 -18.48 30.51
C ASP A 116 54.55 -17.36 29.80
N GLN A 117 55.13 -16.16 29.78
CA GLN A 117 54.61 -15.03 29.01
C GLN A 117 54.96 -15.19 27.52
N LYS A 118 54.46 -16.27 26.89
CA LYS A 118 54.75 -16.53 25.49
C LYS A 118 53.87 -15.64 24.60
N ILE A 119 54.49 -14.86 23.72
CA ILE A 119 53.78 -14.06 22.72
C ILE A 119 53.27 -15.02 21.63
N ILE A 120 51.95 -15.00 21.40
CA ILE A 120 51.24 -15.82 20.40
C ILE A 120 51.02 -15.10 19.09
N GLY A 121 51.10 -13.75 19.08
CA GLY A 121 50.91 -12.92 17.91
C GLY A 121 50.90 -11.44 18.24
N ILE A 122 50.77 -10.62 17.22
CA ILE A 122 50.68 -9.16 17.35
C ILE A 122 49.36 -8.69 16.72
N VAL A 123 48.68 -7.76 17.37
CA VAL A 123 47.52 -7.04 16.81
C VAL A 123 48.00 -5.66 16.38
N THR A 124 47.63 -5.27 15.16
CA THR A 124 47.97 -3.96 14.56
C THR A 124 46.75 -3.09 14.39
N GLN A 125 46.91 -1.76 14.31
CA GLN A 125 45.83 -0.84 13.98
C GLN A 125 45.18 -1.22 12.63
N LYS A 126 45.97 -1.68 11.65
CA LYS A 126 45.47 -2.10 10.34
C LYS A 126 44.55 -3.33 10.44
N SER A 127 45.01 -4.39 11.18
CA SER A 127 44.20 -5.60 11.35
C SER A 127 42.89 -5.34 12.10
N LEU A 128 42.89 -4.44 13.08
CA LEU A 128 41.68 -4.04 13.79
C LEU A 128 40.73 -3.17 12.91
N ALA A 129 41.29 -2.26 12.13
CA ALA A 129 40.50 -1.44 11.20
C ALA A 129 39.82 -2.30 10.13
N GLU A 130 40.53 -3.31 9.58
CA GLU A 130 39.96 -4.27 8.64
C GLU A 130 38.84 -5.12 9.27
N ALA A 131 39.05 -5.56 10.51
CA ALA A 131 38.06 -6.31 11.27
C ALA A 131 36.74 -5.51 11.47
N ILE A 132 36.88 -4.24 11.87
CA ILE A 132 35.74 -3.35 12.05
C ILE A 132 35.03 -3.09 10.72
N ARG A 133 35.80 -2.78 9.65
CA ARG A 133 35.25 -2.57 8.31
C ARG A 133 34.44 -3.77 7.83
N ASN A 134 35.00 -4.97 7.92
CA ASN A 134 34.36 -6.19 7.46
C ASN A 134 33.06 -6.48 8.25
N SER A 135 33.06 -6.24 9.56
CA SER A 135 31.87 -6.42 10.40
C SER A 135 30.78 -5.39 10.12
N VAL A 136 31.14 -4.15 9.79
CA VAL A 136 30.18 -3.10 9.39
C VAL A 136 29.55 -3.46 8.04
N ILE A 137 30.34 -3.91 7.08
CA ILE A 137 29.84 -4.37 5.77
C ILE A 137 28.89 -5.55 5.96
N GLU A 138 29.28 -6.58 6.72
CA GLU A 138 28.44 -7.75 7.00
C GLU A 138 27.13 -7.35 7.69
N LYS A 139 27.18 -6.45 8.67
CA LYS A 139 25.98 -5.92 9.37
C LYS A 139 25.06 -5.15 8.41
N THR A 140 25.62 -4.39 7.48
CA THR A 140 24.87 -3.64 6.47
C THR A 140 24.16 -4.58 5.49
N PHE A 141 24.85 -5.59 4.96
CA PHE A 141 24.24 -6.58 4.06
C PHE A 141 23.18 -7.42 4.75
N THR A 142 23.40 -7.83 6.00
CA THR A 142 22.41 -8.59 6.78
C THR A 142 21.17 -7.74 7.06
N SER A 143 21.35 -6.47 7.44
CA SER A 143 20.26 -5.52 7.65
C SER A 143 19.45 -5.30 6.37
N TYR A 144 20.12 -5.15 5.22
CA TYR A 144 19.45 -4.99 3.93
C TYR A 144 18.61 -6.22 3.55
N ARG A 145 19.15 -7.43 3.72
CA ARG A 145 18.40 -8.69 3.48
C ARG A 145 17.18 -8.83 4.39
N VAL A 146 17.29 -8.50 5.67
CA VAL A 146 16.17 -8.52 6.62
C VAL A 146 15.11 -7.51 6.21
N THR A 147 15.53 -6.29 5.83
CA THR A 147 14.59 -5.24 5.37
C THR A 147 13.83 -5.64 4.11
N ILE A 148 14.50 -6.29 3.14
CA ILE A 148 13.81 -6.82 1.95
C ILE A 148 12.81 -7.91 2.35
N LYS A 149 13.23 -8.87 3.17
CA LYS A 149 12.37 -9.96 3.61
C LYS A 149 11.12 -9.45 4.33
N GLU A 150 11.26 -8.49 5.26
CA GLU A 150 10.15 -7.96 6.04
C GLU A 150 9.23 -7.00 5.27
N ASN A 151 9.79 -6.22 4.33
CA ASN A 151 9.01 -5.20 3.62
C ASN A 151 8.35 -5.70 2.33
N TYR A 152 9.04 -6.51 1.53
CA TYR A 152 8.56 -6.85 0.19
C TYR A 152 7.93 -8.24 0.07
N ARG A 153 8.44 -9.25 0.77
CA ARG A 153 7.86 -10.59 0.72
C ARG A 153 6.38 -10.65 1.11
N PRO A 154 5.93 -9.94 2.16
CA PRO A 154 4.51 -9.86 2.48
C PRO A 154 3.67 -9.24 1.35
N ILE A 155 4.21 -8.24 0.65
CA ILE A 155 3.52 -7.60 -0.47
C ILE A 155 3.33 -8.62 -1.59
N PHE A 156 4.41 -9.29 -2.03
CA PHE A 156 4.33 -10.28 -3.11
C PHE A 156 3.42 -11.45 -2.76
N GLY A 157 3.49 -11.99 -1.54
CA GLY A 157 2.65 -13.14 -1.14
C GLY A 157 1.16 -12.81 -1.12
N ASN A 158 0.78 -11.65 -0.58
CA ASN A 158 -0.63 -11.24 -0.54
C ASN A 158 -1.13 -10.82 -1.93
N LEU A 159 -0.34 -10.06 -2.71
CA LEU A 159 -0.68 -9.67 -4.07
C LEU A 159 -0.84 -10.90 -4.97
N GLY A 160 0.09 -11.86 -4.89
CA GLY A 160 0.01 -13.11 -5.65
C GLY A 160 -1.25 -13.91 -5.34
N PHE A 161 -1.66 -13.98 -4.07
CA PHE A 161 -2.91 -14.64 -3.68
C PHE A 161 -4.14 -13.95 -4.28
N ILE A 162 -4.21 -12.62 -4.25
CA ILE A 162 -5.33 -11.85 -4.80
C ILE A 162 -5.39 -12.02 -6.33
N MET A 163 -4.25 -11.97 -7.01
CA MET A 163 -4.16 -12.17 -8.46
C MET A 163 -4.60 -13.59 -8.87
N GLN A 164 -4.20 -14.63 -8.15
CA GLN A 164 -4.68 -16.00 -8.40
C GLN A 164 -6.19 -16.10 -8.24
N PHE A 165 -6.75 -15.51 -7.19
CA PHE A 165 -8.19 -15.49 -6.96
C PHE A 165 -8.93 -14.75 -8.07
N ALA A 166 -8.44 -13.59 -8.49
CA ALA A 166 -9.00 -12.83 -9.61
C ALA A 166 -8.93 -13.62 -10.93
N GLY A 167 -7.80 -14.29 -11.21
CA GLY A 167 -7.66 -15.15 -12.38
C GLY A 167 -8.68 -16.29 -12.42
N ILE A 168 -8.95 -16.93 -11.28
CA ILE A 168 -9.98 -17.98 -11.18
C ILE A 168 -11.38 -17.39 -11.46
N LEU A 169 -11.71 -16.23 -10.93
CA LEU A 169 -12.99 -15.59 -11.22
C LEU A 169 -13.13 -15.26 -12.71
N MET A 170 -12.08 -14.78 -13.33
CA MET A 170 -12.08 -14.40 -14.76
C MET A 170 -12.20 -15.59 -15.74
N ILE A 171 -12.27 -16.84 -15.26
CA ILE A 171 -12.57 -18.03 -16.11
C ILE A 171 -14.02 -17.99 -16.61
N VAL A 172 -14.95 -17.39 -15.87
CA VAL A 172 -16.40 -17.41 -16.19
C VAL A 172 -16.71 -16.86 -17.59
N PRO A 173 -16.29 -15.63 -17.97
CA PRO A 173 -16.54 -15.13 -19.32
C PRO A 173 -15.82 -15.94 -20.42
N ALA A 174 -14.66 -16.56 -20.13
CA ALA A 174 -13.98 -17.42 -21.09
C ALA A 174 -14.78 -18.71 -21.36
N ILE A 175 -15.36 -19.32 -20.34
CA ILE A 175 -16.26 -20.48 -20.48
C ILE A 175 -17.51 -20.09 -21.26
N LEU A 176 -18.09 -18.91 -21.00
CA LEU A 176 -19.25 -18.43 -21.74
C LEU A 176 -18.95 -18.31 -23.25
N GLY A 177 -17.80 -17.73 -23.62
CA GLY A 177 -17.39 -17.64 -25.02
C GLY A 177 -17.20 -19.02 -25.68
N THR A 178 -16.73 -20.00 -24.92
CA THR A 178 -16.62 -21.40 -25.42
C THR A 178 -18.01 -22.01 -25.64
N ILE A 179 -18.98 -21.77 -24.77
CA ILE A 179 -20.37 -22.26 -24.89
C ILE A 179 -21.08 -21.62 -26.10
N LEU A 180 -20.86 -20.33 -26.32
CA LEU A 180 -21.44 -19.58 -27.46
C LEU A 180 -20.71 -19.84 -28.79
N ASN A 181 -19.68 -20.68 -28.81
CA ASN A 181 -18.81 -20.96 -29.97
C ASN A 181 -18.07 -19.70 -30.49
N GLU A 182 -17.84 -18.70 -29.66
CA GLU A 182 -17.06 -17.50 -29.94
C GLU A 182 -15.58 -17.75 -29.62
N LEU A 183 -14.93 -18.62 -30.38
CA LEU A 183 -13.60 -19.16 -30.06
C LEU A 183 -12.51 -18.07 -29.98
N GLU A 184 -12.59 -17.04 -30.80
CA GLU A 184 -11.63 -15.93 -30.82
C GLU A 184 -11.71 -15.12 -29.51
N SER A 185 -12.90 -14.70 -29.12
CA SER A 185 -13.15 -14.02 -27.85
C SER A 185 -12.76 -14.90 -26.66
N ALA A 186 -13.16 -16.17 -26.66
CA ALA A 186 -12.80 -17.11 -25.61
C ALA A 186 -11.29 -17.26 -25.44
N ALA A 187 -10.55 -17.45 -26.57
CA ALA A 187 -9.09 -17.56 -26.56
C ALA A 187 -8.41 -16.30 -25.98
N ALA A 188 -8.88 -15.12 -26.37
CA ALA A 188 -8.40 -13.85 -25.87
C ALA A 188 -8.59 -13.72 -24.34
N ILE A 189 -9.76 -14.11 -23.85
CA ILE A 189 -10.05 -14.05 -22.41
C ILE A 189 -9.24 -15.11 -21.64
N TYR A 190 -9.08 -16.35 -22.18
CA TYR A 190 -8.20 -17.37 -21.58
C TYR A 190 -6.76 -16.89 -21.48
N LEU A 191 -6.25 -16.15 -22.47
CA LEU A 191 -4.90 -15.56 -22.41
C LEU A 191 -4.75 -14.63 -21.20
N ALA A 192 -5.73 -13.77 -20.93
CA ALA A 192 -5.73 -12.90 -19.75
C ALA A 192 -5.80 -13.72 -18.46
N VAL A 193 -6.67 -14.72 -18.38
CA VAL A 193 -6.82 -15.62 -17.22
C VAL A 193 -5.51 -16.31 -16.88
N ILE A 194 -4.84 -16.89 -17.89
CA ILE A 194 -3.55 -17.57 -17.73
C ILE A 194 -2.49 -16.58 -17.25
N SER A 195 -2.42 -15.40 -17.86
CA SER A 195 -1.43 -14.37 -17.52
C SER A 195 -1.59 -13.85 -16.08
N ILE A 196 -2.83 -13.57 -15.65
CA ILE A 196 -3.16 -13.16 -14.29
C ILE A 196 -2.81 -14.27 -13.29
N SER A 197 -3.22 -15.51 -13.57
CA SER A 197 -3.02 -16.66 -12.69
C SER A 197 -1.54 -17.03 -12.56
N LEU A 198 -0.79 -17.03 -13.67
CA LEU A 198 0.64 -17.32 -13.69
C LEU A 198 1.44 -16.27 -12.91
N THR A 199 1.16 -14.99 -13.17
CA THR A 199 1.78 -13.90 -12.41
C THR A 199 1.47 -14.00 -10.93
N GLY A 200 0.21 -14.28 -10.59
CA GLY A 200 -0.22 -14.53 -9.23
C GLY A 200 0.51 -15.72 -8.58
N TYR A 201 0.72 -16.80 -9.32
CA TYR A 201 1.47 -17.97 -8.87
C TYR A 201 2.94 -17.63 -8.59
N ILE A 202 3.61 -16.97 -9.52
CA ILE A 202 5.01 -16.53 -9.38
C ILE A 202 5.16 -15.62 -8.15
N MET A 203 4.30 -14.61 -8.02
CA MET A 203 4.34 -13.70 -6.86
C MET A 203 4.08 -14.41 -5.55
N ASN A 204 3.15 -15.37 -5.50
CA ASN A 204 2.84 -16.14 -4.30
C ASN A 204 4.00 -17.06 -3.89
N THR A 205 4.75 -17.63 -4.84
CA THR A 205 5.93 -18.47 -4.57
C THR A 205 7.13 -17.64 -4.09
N LEU A 206 7.31 -16.44 -4.61
CA LEU A 206 8.37 -15.51 -4.20
C LEU A 206 8.05 -14.79 -2.89
N GLY A 207 6.77 -14.71 -2.55
CA GLY A 207 6.25 -13.98 -1.41
C GLY A 207 6.04 -14.86 -0.17
N GLU A 208 5.55 -14.22 0.88
CA GLU A 208 5.20 -14.86 2.15
C GLU A 208 3.85 -14.30 2.63
N LYS A 209 2.87 -15.16 2.91
CA LYS A 209 1.56 -14.72 3.43
C LYS A 209 1.71 -14.31 4.88
N SER A 210 1.96 -13.05 5.11
CA SER A 210 2.10 -12.46 6.43
C SER A 210 1.27 -11.17 6.55
N PRO A 211 0.94 -10.77 7.79
CA PRO A 211 0.18 -9.55 8.03
C PRO A 211 0.85 -8.32 7.42
N LEU A 212 0.05 -7.49 6.77
CA LEU A 212 0.49 -6.25 6.14
C LEU A 212 0.34 -5.05 7.08
N ASN A 213 1.31 -4.14 7.06
CA ASN A 213 1.11 -2.81 7.65
C ASN A 213 0.35 -1.90 6.65
N LEU A 214 -0.12 -0.73 7.12
CA LEU A 214 -0.92 0.19 6.28
C LEU A 214 -0.23 0.60 4.97
N LYS A 215 1.09 0.81 5.00
CA LYS A 215 1.88 1.15 3.81
C LYS A 215 1.95 -0.03 2.83
N GLN A 216 2.25 -1.22 3.33
CA GLN A 216 2.31 -2.44 2.51
C GLN A 216 0.94 -2.76 1.91
N SER A 217 -0.14 -2.64 2.70
CA SER A 217 -1.50 -2.83 2.21
C SER A 217 -1.86 -1.83 1.10
N SER A 218 -1.47 -0.56 1.25
CA SER A 218 -1.67 0.47 0.21
C SER A 218 -0.95 0.13 -1.09
N ILE A 219 0.29 -0.36 -1.00
CA ILE A 219 1.06 -0.80 -2.17
C ILE A 219 0.37 -2.01 -2.84
N VAL A 220 -0.06 -3.00 -2.06
CA VAL A 220 -0.78 -4.19 -2.58
C VAL A 220 -2.03 -3.77 -3.34
N VAL A 221 -2.83 -2.87 -2.78
CA VAL A 221 -4.09 -2.41 -3.41
C VAL A 221 -3.82 -1.71 -4.75
N ILE A 222 -2.91 -0.74 -4.78
CA ILE A 222 -2.56 -0.03 -6.02
C ILE A 222 -2.00 -1.00 -7.06
N SER A 223 -1.03 -1.83 -6.67
CA SER A 223 -0.41 -2.79 -7.59
C SER A 223 -1.41 -3.80 -8.12
N CYS A 224 -2.40 -4.21 -7.33
CA CYS A 224 -3.44 -5.13 -7.75
C CYS A 224 -4.24 -4.55 -8.93
N PHE A 225 -4.77 -3.31 -8.80
CA PHE A 225 -5.57 -2.71 -9.88
C PHE A 225 -4.73 -2.37 -11.11
N VAL A 226 -3.48 -1.92 -10.94
CA VAL A 226 -2.56 -1.71 -12.06
C VAL A 226 -2.31 -3.01 -12.83
N LEU A 227 -2.04 -4.11 -12.12
CA LEU A 227 -1.80 -5.41 -12.76
C LEU A 227 -3.07 -6.01 -13.38
N LEU A 228 -4.23 -5.88 -12.72
CA LEU A 228 -5.50 -6.32 -13.29
C LEU A 228 -5.83 -5.54 -14.56
N SER A 229 -5.64 -4.22 -14.57
CA SER A 229 -5.83 -3.39 -15.77
C SER A 229 -4.84 -3.76 -16.88
N LEU A 230 -3.57 -4.02 -16.52
CA LEU A 230 -2.52 -4.38 -17.47
C LEU A 230 -2.78 -5.74 -18.13
N TYR A 231 -3.16 -6.76 -17.39
CA TYR A 231 -3.47 -8.08 -17.97
C TYR A 231 -4.87 -8.13 -18.58
N GLY A 232 -5.82 -7.39 -18.02
CA GLY A 232 -7.16 -7.28 -18.57
C GLY A 232 -7.24 -6.53 -19.91
N CYS A 233 -6.17 -5.84 -20.34
CA CYS A 233 -6.12 -5.25 -21.67
C CYS A 233 -5.82 -6.30 -22.77
N LEU A 234 -5.32 -7.50 -22.44
CA LEU A 234 -4.97 -8.53 -23.43
C LEU A 234 -6.14 -8.94 -24.33
N PRO A 235 -7.37 -9.16 -23.83
CA PRO A 235 -8.51 -9.45 -24.69
C PRO A 235 -8.83 -8.32 -25.67
N TYR A 236 -8.70 -7.06 -25.25
CA TYR A 236 -8.91 -5.90 -26.15
C TYR A 236 -7.81 -5.78 -27.21
N ILE A 237 -6.57 -6.15 -26.90
CA ILE A 237 -5.48 -6.15 -27.88
C ILE A 237 -5.68 -7.28 -28.90
N TYR A 238 -6.17 -8.45 -28.47
CA TYR A 238 -6.32 -9.62 -29.31
C TYR A 238 -7.54 -9.49 -30.26
N VAL A 239 -8.71 -9.10 -29.72
CA VAL A 239 -9.95 -8.93 -30.49
C VAL A 239 -9.93 -7.63 -31.31
N ASN A 240 -9.17 -6.63 -30.86
CA ASN A 240 -9.05 -5.30 -31.46
C ASN A 240 -10.41 -4.64 -31.83
N PRO A 241 -11.23 -4.25 -30.83
CA PRO A 241 -12.50 -3.59 -31.09
C PRO A 241 -12.35 -2.15 -31.58
N PHE A 242 -11.12 -1.67 -31.79
CA PHE A 242 -10.77 -0.30 -32.17
C PHE A 242 -10.40 -0.25 -33.67
N GLU A 243 -11.35 -0.23 -34.53
CA GLU A 243 -11.22 -0.39 -36.00
C GLU A 243 -10.15 0.50 -36.68
N LEU A 244 -9.73 1.59 -36.05
CA LEU A 244 -8.81 2.60 -36.62
C LEU A 244 -7.37 2.52 -36.12
N SER A 245 -7.05 1.68 -35.14
CA SER A 245 -5.69 1.69 -34.56
C SER A 245 -4.75 0.72 -35.30
N THR A 246 -3.99 1.24 -36.25
CA THR A 246 -2.88 0.52 -36.92
C THR A 246 -1.57 0.57 -36.13
N ASP A 247 -1.46 1.50 -35.15
CA ASP A 247 -0.28 1.66 -34.30
C ASP A 247 -0.41 0.85 -33.01
N TYR A 248 0.61 0.01 -32.74
CA TYR A 248 0.65 -0.84 -31.54
C TYR A 248 0.57 -0.07 -30.22
N LEU A 249 1.16 1.15 -30.14
CA LEU A 249 1.11 1.97 -28.95
C LEU A 249 -0.31 2.50 -28.69
N SER A 250 -0.96 2.98 -29.74
CA SER A 250 -2.35 3.45 -29.67
C SER A 250 -3.29 2.30 -29.27
N LEU A 251 -3.12 1.11 -29.88
CA LEU A 251 -3.89 -0.09 -29.52
C LEU A 251 -3.72 -0.46 -28.04
N PHE A 252 -2.47 -0.47 -27.56
CA PHE A 252 -2.19 -0.77 -26.14
C PHE A 252 -2.85 0.26 -25.20
N VAL A 253 -2.75 1.55 -25.50
CA VAL A 253 -3.31 2.61 -24.63
C VAL A 253 -4.84 2.58 -24.65
N ASN A 254 -5.45 2.34 -25.80
CA ASN A 254 -6.92 2.14 -25.92
C ASN A 254 -7.38 0.94 -25.09
N ALA A 255 -6.71 -0.21 -25.22
CA ALA A 255 -6.98 -1.42 -24.47
C ALA A 255 -6.77 -1.21 -22.95
N PHE A 256 -5.73 -0.47 -22.56
CA PHE A 256 -5.45 -0.16 -21.16
C PHE A 256 -6.49 0.77 -20.56
N LEU A 257 -7.00 1.76 -21.30
CA LEU A 257 -8.08 2.64 -20.88
C LEU A 257 -9.37 1.85 -20.62
N GLU A 258 -9.81 1.02 -21.58
CA GLU A 258 -11.00 0.17 -21.44
C GLU A 258 -10.89 -0.81 -20.26
N SER A 259 -9.75 -1.50 -20.16
CA SER A 259 -9.50 -2.42 -19.06
C SER A 259 -9.45 -1.72 -17.70
N SER A 260 -8.79 -0.55 -17.63
CA SER A 260 -8.76 0.26 -16.41
C SER A 260 -10.15 0.71 -16.01
N SER A 261 -10.95 1.16 -16.98
CA SER A 261 -12.35 1.56 -16.78
C SER A 261 -13.20 0.39 -16.26
N GLY A 262 -12.98 -0.82 -16.78
CA GLY A 262 -13.64 -2.03 -16.31
C GLY A 262 -13.29 -2.34 -14.85
N PHE A 263 -12.02 -2.62 -14.55
CA PHE A 263 -11.61 -3.05 -13.21
C PHE A 263 -11.76 -1.98 -12.12
N THR A 264 -11.66 -0.70 -12.47
CA THR A 264 -11.92 0.40 -11.51
C THR A 264 -13.40 0.73 -11.36
N THR A 265 -14.27 0.05 -12.10
CA THR A 265 -15.71 0.31 -12.13
C THR A 265 -16.05 1.77 -12.48
N THR A 266 -15.35 2.32 -13.48
CA THR A 266 -15.59 3.69 -13.95
C THR A 266 -16.66 3.73 -15.03
N GLY A 267 -16.57 2.84 -16.04
CA GLY A 267 -17.57 2.73 -17.11
C GLY A 267 -17.39 3.67 -18.30
N ILE A 268 -16.39 4.56 -18.27
CA ILE A 268 -16.05 5.35 -19.45
C ILE A 268 -15.50 4.45 -20.56
N SER A 269 -15.97 4.62 -21.79
CA SER A 269 -15.64 3.75 -22.92
C SER A 269 -15.35 4.56 -24.17
N ILE A 270 -14.40 4.08 -24.97
CA ILE A 270 -14.12 4.56 -26.32
C ILE A 270 -14.66 3.61 -27.39
N ILE A 271 -15.33 2.54 -26.99
CA ILE A 271 -16.03 1.61 -27.90
C ILE A 271 -17.45 2.15 -28.13
N GLU A 272 -17.69 2.66 -29.33
CA GLU A 272 -18.95 3.32 -29.66
C GLU A 272 -20.10 2.32 -29.81
N ARG A 273 -19.84 1.13 -30.37
CA ARG A 273 -20.85 0.09 -30.66
C ARG A 273 -20.51 -1.23 -29.97
N PRO A 274 -20.75 -1.37 -28.67
CA PRO A 274 -20.47 -2.61 -27.96
C PRO A 274 -21.27 -3.80 -28.50
N GLU A 275 -22.46 -3.58 -29.07
CA GLU A 275 -23.30 -4.60 -29.71
C GLU A 275 -22.70 -5.24 -30.96
N SER A 276 -21.67 -4.63 -31.55
CA SER A 276 -20.94 -5.23 -32.70
C SER A 276 -19.92 -6.28 -32.27
N LEU A 277 -19.64 -6.39 -30.98
CA LEU A 277 -18.66 -7.31 -30.41
C LEU A 277 -19.31 -8.66 -30.10
N PRO A 278 -18.50 -9.74 -29.98
CA PRO A 278 -18.99 -11.02 -29.49
C PRO A 278 -19.70 -10.88 -28.13
N GLU A 279 -20.79 -11.59 -27.91
CA GLU A 279 -21.59 -11.52 -26.67
C GLU A 279 -20.74 -11.85 -25.43
N SER A 280 -19.84 -12.83 -25.53
CA SER A 280 -18.91 -13.18 -24.45
C SER A 280 -17.92 -12.06 -24.14
N PHE A 281 -17.58 -11.22 -25.13
CA PHE A 281 -16.70 -10.07 -24.91
C PHE A 281 -17.44 -8.91 -24.26
N VAL A 282 -18.69 -8.66 -24.65
CA VAL A 282 -19.59 -7.70 -24.00
C VAL A 282 -19.82 -8.09 -22.54
N PHE A 283 -20.07 -9.38 -22.31
CA PHE A 283 -20.18 -9.93 -20.96
C PHE A 283 -18.87 -9.77 -20.17
N TYR A 284 -17.70 -10.04 -20.79
CA TYR A 284 -16.39 -9.84 -20.16
C TYR A 284 -16.20 -8.40 -19.67
N ARG A 285 -16.57 -7.39 -20.46
CA ARG A 285 -16.48 -5.97 -20.07
C ARG A 285 -17.25 -5.72 -18.76
N SER A 286 -18.52 -6.06 -18.69
CA SER A 286 -19.36 -5.89 -17.51
C SER A 286 -18.92 -6.77 -16.33
N TYR A 287 -18.39 -7.97 -16.62
CA TYR A 287 -17.87 -8.87 -15.61
C TYR A 287 -16.58 -8.34 -14.94
N THR A 288 -15.71 -7.64 -15.69
CA THR A 288 -14.54 -6.96 -15.09
C THR A 288 -14.96 -5.92 -14.06
N GLN A 289 -16.08 -5.20 -14.29
CA GLN A 289 -16.63 -4.26 -13.31
C GLN A 289 -17.15 -4.99 -12.07
N TRP A 290 -17.83 -6.10 -12.24
CA TRP A 290 -18.32 -6.90 -11.12
C TRP A 290 -17.18 -7.44 -10.24
N VAL A 291 -16.14 -7.98 -10.87
CA VAL A 291 -14.92 -8.46 -10.19
C VAL A 291 -14.15 -7.30 -9.53
N GLY A 292 -14.03 -6.16 -10.21
CA GLY A 292 -13.40 -4.95 -9.71
C GLY A 292 -14.11 -4.37 -8.48
N GLY A 293 -15.45 -4.31 -8.52
CA GLY A 293 -16.28 -3.87 -7.40
C GLY A 293 -16.14 -4.77 -6.18
N LEU A 294 -16.20 -6.08 -6.37
CA LEU A 294 -16.03 -7.07 -5.30
C LEU A 294 -14.61 -7.03 -4.73
N SER A 295 -13.59 -6.99 -5.59
CA SER A 295 -12.18 -6.92 -5.19
C SER A 295 -11.87 -5.68 -4.37
N PHE A 296 -12.45 -4.52 -4.72
CA PHE A 296 -12.32 -3.29 -3.98
C PHE A 296 -12.84 -3.43 -2.54
N VAL A 297 -14.01 -4.03 -2.35
CA VAL A 297 -14.57 -4.25 -1.01
C VAL A 297 -13.68 -5.17 -0.18
N TYR A 298 -13.16 -6.25 -0.78
CA TYR A 298 -12.22 -7.15 -0.12
C TYR A 298 -10.92 -6.43 0.28
N LEU A 299 -10.36 -5.63 -0.61
CA LEU A 299 -9.11 -4.91 -0.39
C LEU A 299 -9.25 -3.84 0.70
N ILE A 300 -10.32 -3.06 0.69
CA ILE A 300 -10.60 -2.08 1.75
C ILE A 300 -10.76 -2.78 3.10
N MET A 301 -11.48 -3.89 3.15
CA MET A 301 -11.61 -4.65 4.39
C MET A 301 -10.27 -5.16 4.89
N ALA A 302 -9.39 -5.66 4.02
CA ALA A 302 -8.04 -6.10 4.37
C ALA A 302 -7.16 -4.95 4.90
N LEU A 303 -7.31 -3.73 4.36
CA LEU A 303 -6.63 -2.52 4.82
C LEU A 303 -7.03 -2.12 6.25
N TYR A 304 -8.32 -2.15 6.54
CA TYR A 304 -8.83 -1.72 7.84
C TYR A 304 -8.74 -2.78 8.93
N TYR A 305 -8.56 -4.07 8.54
CA TYR A 305 -8.33 -5.20 9.46
C TYR A 305 -6.95 -5.84 9.26
N PRO A 306 -5.85 -5.15 9.52
CA PRO A 306 -4.55 -5.81 9.49
C PRO A 306 -4.49 -6.89 10.59
N GLU A 307 -4.06 -8.08 10.20
CA GLU A 307 -3.92 -9.23 11.11
C GLU A 307 -3.02 -8.96 12.33
N THR A 308 -2.13 -7.95 12.26
CA THR A 308 -1.30 -7.52 13.39
C THR A 308 -2.13 -7.04 14.58
N ARG A 309 -3.27 -6.39 14.35
CA ARG A 309 -4.22 -6.05 15.43
C ARG A 309 -5.04 -7.27 15.85
N LEU A 310 -5.32 -8.19 14.92
CA LEU A 310 -5.98 -9.45 15.21
C LEU A 310 -5.06 -10.41 15.97
N ALA A 311 -3.75 -10.43 15.68
CA ALA A 311 -2.76 -11.26 16.38
C ALA A 311 -2.54 -10.80 17.82
N ALA A 312 -2.48 -9.48 18.08
CA ALA A 312 -2.44 -8.94 19.45
C ALA A 312 -3.72 -9.27 20.26
N MET A 313 -4.85 -9.46 19.56
CA MET A 313 -6.12 -9.90 20.15
C MET A 313 -6.30 -11.43 20.13
N ARG A 314 -5.38 -12.20 19.55
CA ARG A 314 -5.48 -13.66 19.36
C ARG A 314 -5.59 -14.42 20.67
N ASN A 315 -4.93 -13.95 21.72
CA ASN A 315 -5.03 -14.53 23.06
C ASN A 315 -6.38 -14.23 23.76
N VAL A 316 -7.15 -13.26 23.25
CA VAL A 316 -8.46 -12.86 23.78
C VAL A 316 -9.60 -13.24 22.82
N MET A 317 -9.32 -13.43 21.52
CA MET A 317 -10.34 -13.55 20.47
C MET A 317 -9.97 -14.62 19.41
N GLY A 318 -9.96 -15.90 19.77
CA GLY A 318 -9.96 -17.01 18.79
C GLY A 318 -11.09 -16.91 17.72
N SER A 319 -12.08 -16.04 17.98
CA SER A 319 -13.24 -15.77 17.11
C SER A 319 -13.03 -14.65 16.05
N ALA A 320 -11.98 -13.84 16.11
CA ALA A 320 -11.87 -12.65 15.24
C ALA A 320 -11.54 -13.00 13.78
N MET A 321 -10.68 -13.97 13.53
CA MET A 321 -10.38 -14.47 12.18
C MET A 321 -11.61 -15.16 11.56
N GLN A 322 -12.36 -15.90 12.36
CA GLN A 322 -13.58 -16.54 11.92
C GLN A 322 -14.66 -15.52 11.57
N LYS A 323 -14.78 -14.43 12.35
CA LYS A 323 -15.68 -13.31 12.08
C LYS A 323 -15.30 -12.55 10.82
N PHE A 324 -14.01 -12.36 10.53
CA PHE A 324 -13.53 -11.72 9.30
C PHE A 324 -13.86 -12.54 8.05
N LYS A 325 -13.59 -13.84 8.06
CA LYS A 325 -13.98 -14.76 6.97
C LYS A 325 -15.51 -14.77 6.76
N GLN A 326 -16.28 -14.79 7.85
CA GLN A 326 -17.74 -14.71 7.79
C GLN A 326 -18.22 -13.39 7.17
N LEU A 327 -17.56 -12.27 7.48
CA LEU A 327 -17.89 -10.98 6.91
C LEU A 327 -17.66 -10.96 5.40
N LEU A 328 -16.49 -11.42 4.94
CA LEU A 328 -16.17 -11.50 3.51
C LEU A 328 -17.16 -12.42 2.78
N SER A 329 -17.42 -13.61 3.33
CA SER A 329 -18.42 -14.53 2.77
C SER A 329 -19.81 -13.88 2.68
N THR A 330 -20.22 -13.17 3.72
CA THR A 330 -21.53 -12.48 3.72
C THR A 330 -21.59 -11.38 2.66
N ILE A 331 -20.53 -10.62 2.47
CA ILE A 331 -20.46 -9.58 1.41
C ILE A 331 -20.58 -10.23 0.03
N SER A 332 -19.87 -11.33 -0.22
CA SER A 332 -19.99 -12.06 -1.49
C SER A 332 -21.40 -12.57 -1.73
N ILE A 333 -22.04 -13.12 -0.70
CA ILE A 333 -23.42 -13.60 -0.79
C ILE A 333 -24.37 -12.44 -1.10
N ILE A 334 -24.21 -11.30 -0.43
CA ILE A 334 -25.00 -10.08 -0.69
C ILE A 334 -24.79 -9.63 -2.14
N PHE A 335 -23.55 -9.61 -2.61
CA PHE A 335 -23.20 -9.19 -3.96
C PHE A 335 -23.88 -10.07 -5.01
N ILE A 336 -23.75 -11.39 -4.88
CA ILE A 336 -24.39 -12.37 -5.78
C ILE A 336 -25.91 -12.27 -5.69
N PHE A 337 -26.49 -12.20 -4.50
CA PHE A 337 -27.92 -12.16 -4.29
C PHE A 337 -28.60 -10.95 -4.96
N TYR A 338 -28.07 -9.74 -4.74
CA TYR A 338 -28.63 -8.55 -5.35
C TYR A 338 -28.43 -8.49 -6.85
N THR A 339 -27.28 -8.93 -7.37
CA THR A 339 -27.07 -9.02 -8.82
C THR A 339 -28.03 -10.02 -9.45
N SER A 340 -28.27 -11.16 -8.82
CA SER A 340 -29.24 -12.15 -9.31
C SER A 340 -30.68 -11.60 -9.33
N ILE A 341 -31.10 -10.88 -8.29
CA ILE A 341 -32.42 -10.24 -8.25
C ILE A 341 -32.54 -9.21 -9.37
N LEU A 342 -31.54 -8.34 -9.55
CA LEU A 342 -31.54 -7.34 -10.61
C LEU A 342 -31.65 -8.00 -11.99
N THR A 343 -30.89 -9.05 -12.24
CA THR A 343 -30.94 -9.81 -13.50
C THR A 343 -32.36 -10.35 -13.76
N ILE A 344 -32.95 -11.02 -12.77
CA ILE A 344 -34.29 -11.58 -12.88
C ILE A 344 -35.32 -10.49 -13.17
N LEU A 345 -35.26 -9.36 -12.46
CA LEU A 345 -36.18 -8.27 -12.66
C LEU A 345 -36.01 -7.60 -14.03
N LEU A 346 -34.80 -7.36 -14.50
CA LEU A 346 -34.52 -6.77 -15.81
C LEU A 346 -34.98 -7.69 -16.93
N PHE A 347 -34.75 -8.99 -16.81
CA PHE A 347 -35.16 -9.96 -17.83
C PHE A 347 -36.68 -10.13 -17.91
N PHE A 348 -37.38 -10.27 -16.77
CA PHE A 348 -38.81 -10.54 -16.77
C PHE A 348 -39.69 -9.29 -16.94
N LEU A 349 -39.19 -8.09 -16.63
CA LEU A 349 -39.98 -6.85 -16.77
C LEU A 349 -39.87 -6.18 -18.14
N GLY A 350 -39.05 -6.70 -19.05
CA GLY A 350 -38.85 -6.12 -20.39
C GLY A 350 -38.38 -7.16 -21.41
N ASN A 351 -38.01 -6.67 -22.59
CA ASN A 351 -37.57 -7.49 -23.73
C ASN A 351 -36.04 -7.49 -23.92
N ILE A 352 -35.29 -7.38 -22.81
CA ILE A 352 -33.82 -7.44 -22.87
C ILE A 352 -33.38 -8.89 -22.82
N GLU A 353 -32.40 -9.26 -23.63
CA GLU A 353 -31.81 -10.60 -23.63
C GLU A 353 -31.17 -10.96 -22.29
N LEU A 354 -31.05 -12.25 -22.00
CA LEU A 354 -30.54 -12.71 -20.70
C LEU A 354 -29.12 -12.23 -20.44
N ILE A 355 -28.22 -12.31 -21.44
CA ILE A 355 -26.81 -11.91 -21.32
C ILE A 355 -26.70 -10.41 -21.06
N ASP A 356 -27.51 -9.60 -21.75
CA ASP A 356 -27.56 -8.15 -21.55
C ASP A 356 -28.13 -7.79 -20.17
N SER A 357 -29.17 -8.51 -19.71
CA SER A 357 -29.74 -8.35 -18.38
C SER A 357 -28.70 -8.65 -17.26
N VAL A 358 -27.89 -9.70 -17.46
CA VAL A 358 -26.79 -10.03 -16.53
C VAL A 358 -25.71 -8.94 -16.58
N SER A 359 -25.31 -8.52 -17.77
CA SER A 359 -24.29 -7.48 -18.00
C SER A 359 -24.67 -6.15 -17.36
N LEU A 360 -25.92 -5.69 -17.55
CA LEU A 360 -26.45 -4.51 -16.90
C LEU A 360 -26.53 -4.64 -15.38
N SER A 361 -26.88 -5.82 -14.87
CA SER A 361 -26.95 -6.06 -13.44
C SER A 361 -25.57 -6.01 -12.80
N PHE A 362 -24.53 -6.53 -13.47
CA PHE A 362 -23.14 -6.43 -13.05
C PHE A 362 -22.69 -4.97 -12.99
N ALA A 363 -22.90 -4.22 -14.05
CA ALA A 363 -22.56 -2.79 -14.13
C ALA A 363 -23.32 -1.97 -13.08
N THR A 364 -24.61 -2.23 -12.87
CA THR A 364 -25.45 -1.52 -11.90
C THR A 364 -24.97 -1.76 -10.46
N PHE A 365 -24.80 -3.02 -10.05
CA PHE A 365 -24.48 -3.33 -8.65
C PHE A 365 -23.01 -3.07 -8.31
N ALA A 366 -22.10 -3.20 -9.30
CA ALA A 366 -20.72 -2.78 -9.14
C ALA A 366 -20.53 -1.25 -9.23
N THR A 367 -21.61 -0.49 -9.55
CA THR A 367 -21.55 0.95 -9.87
C THR A 367 -20.52 1.24 -10.95
N GLY A 368 -20.61 0.51 -12.08
CA GLY A 368 -19.58 0.50 -13.10
C GLY A 368 -19.92 1.20 -14.40
N GLY A 369 -21.19 1.19 -14.83
CA GLY A 369 -21.70 1.98 -15.95
C GLY A 369 -21.50 1.44 -17.37
N PHE A 370 -20.82 0.33 -17.59
CA PHE A 370 -20.76 -0.27 -18.94
C PHE A 370 -22.14 -0.75 -19.37
N THR A 371 -22.49 -0.47 -20.64
CA THR A 371 -23.72 -0.94 -21.28
C THR A 371 -23.38 -2.01 -22.32
N PRO A 372 -24.24 -3.03 -22.49
CA PRO A 372 -24.08 -4.04 -23.53
C PRO A 372 -24.39 -3.51 -24.94
N VAL A 373 -25.25 -2.50 -25.03
CA VAL A 373 -25.69 -1.87 -26.28
C VAL A 373 -25.52 -0.36 -26.15
N SER A 374 -25.12 0.33 -27.21
CA SER A 374 -24.88 1.78 -27.24
C SER A 374 -26.11 2.59 -26.85
N ASP A 375 -27.26 2.24 -27.37
CA ASP A 375 -28.55 2.94 -27.14
C ASP A 375 -29.55 2.09 -26.33
N ILE A 376 -29.05 1.40 -25.28
CA ILE A 376 -29.89 0.52 -24.48
C ILE A 376 -31.06 1.24 -23.81
N PHE A 377 -30.89 2.51 -23.47
CA PHE A 377 -31.88 3.28 -22.74
C PHE A 377 -33.09 3.68 -23.60
N SER A 378 -33.00 3.62 -24.94
CA SER A 378 -34.12 3.78 -25.84
C SER A 378 -35.01 2.53 -25.87
N SER A 379 -34.46 1.37 -25.63
CA SER A 379 -35.17 0.08 -25.63
C SER A 379 -35.72 -0.33 -24.24
N ILE A 380 -35.21 0.26 -23.17
CA ILE A 380 -35.61 -0.02 -21.78
C ILE A 380 -36.96 0.63 -21.47
N ASN A 381 -37.90 -0.13 -20.90
CA ASN A 381 -39.20 0.38 -20.46
C ASN A 381 -39.10 1.07 -19.08
N PHE A 382 -40.16 1.79 -18.71
CA PHE A 382 -40.23 2.55 -17.47
C PHE A 382 -39.99 1.70 -16.19
N TYR A 383 -40.48 0.47 -16.16
CA TYR A 383 -40.27 -0.43 -14.99
C TYR A 383 -38.80 -0.86 -14.85
N GLN A 384 -38.12 -1.13 -15.94
CA GLN A 384 -36.69 -1.46 -15.93
C GLN A 384 -35.84 -0.27 -15.53
N LEU A 385 -36.21 0.97 -15.93
CA LEU A 385 -35.54 2.18 -15.44
C LEU A 385 -35.66 2.32 -13.92
N ILE A 386 -36.83 2.05 -13.34
CA ILE A 386 -37.03 2.06 -11.88
C ILE A 386 -36.17 0.97 -11.20
N VAL A 387 -36.07 -0.22 -11.81
CA VAL A 387 -35.22 -1.31 -11.30
C VAL A 387 -33.76 -0.88 -11.31
N LEU A 388 -33.28 -0.26 -12.38
CA LEU A 388 -31.89 0.25 -12.45
C LEU A 388 -31.65 1.35 -11.40
N MET A 389 -32.57 2.34 -11.27
CA MET A 389 -32.44 3.40 -10.27
C MET A 389 -32.37 2.84 -8.84
N THR A 390 -33.24 1.89 -8.51
CA THR A 390 -33.26 1.25 -7.19
C THR A 390 -32.00 0.40 -6.99
N GLY A 391 -31.53 -0.30 -8.02
CA GLY A 391 -30.29 -1.06 -8.00
C GLY A 391 -29.07 -0.17 -7.73
N MET A 392 -28.95 0.97 -8.42
CA MET A 392 -27.89 1.97 -8.20
C MET A 392 -27.90 2.51 -6.76
N ILE A 393 -29.07 2.87 -6.23
CA ILE A 393 -29.20 3.35 -4.85
C ILE A 393 -28.79 2.25 -3.86
N ILE A 394 -29.28 1.02 -4.04
CA ILE A 394 -28.93 -0.12 -3.20
C ILE A 394 -27.42 -0.37 -3.22
N ALA A 395 -26.78 -0.34 -4.37
CA ALA A 395 -25.33 -0.53 -4.51
C ALA A 395 -24.52 0.56 -3.78
N ALA A 396 -25.02 1.79 -3.73
CA ALA A 396 -24.38 2.91 -3.05
C ALA A 396 -24.59 2.94 -1.52
N LEU A 397 -25.40 2.02 -0.94
CA LEU A 397 -25.59 1.91 0.49
C LEU A 397 -24.46 1.07 1.15
N PRO A 398 -24.18 1.32 2.45
CA PRO A 398 -23.10 0.61 3.13
C PRO A 398 -23.37 -0.89 3.27
N PHE A 399 -22.42 -1.76 2.96
CA PHE A 399 -22.56 -3.22 3.17
C PHE A 399 -22.89 -3.60 4.63
N GLY A 400 -22.46 -2.78 5.59
CA GLY A 400 -22.82 -2.93 6.99
C GLY A 400 -24.32 -2.85 7.28
N PHE A 401 -25.05 -2.12 6.47
CA PHE A 401 -26.51 -2.02 6.57
C PHE A 401 -27.19 -3.35 6.24
N TYR A 402 -26.82 -3.99 5.14
CA TYR A 402 -27.36 -5.29 4.73
C TYR A 402 -27.00 -6.40 5.71
N TYR A 403 -25.76 -6.38 6.21
CA TYR A 403 -25.35 -7.32 7.23
C TYR A 403 -26.16 -7.18 8.51
N GLY A 404 -26.44 -5.96 8.94
CA GLY A 404 -27.28 -5.66 10.09
C GLY A 404 -28.72 -6.14 9.95
N ILE A 405 -29.29 -5.99 8.74
CA ILE A 405 -30.65 -6.49 8.43
C ILE A 405 -30.68 -8.02 8.53
N LEU A 406 -29.73 -8.71 7.89
CA LEU A 406 -29.68 -10.18 7.88
C LEU A 406 -29.52 -10.79 9.28
N ARG A 407 -28.84 -10.11 10.19
CA ARG A 407 -28.62 -10.58 11.57
C ARG A 407 -29.56 -10.01 12.63
N LYS A 408 -30.56 -9.21 12.23
CA LYS A 408 -31.48 -8.52 13.16
C LYS A 408 -30.77 -7.66 14.24
N GLU A 409 -29.55 -7.21 13.97
CA GLU A 409 -28.71 -6.44 14.91
C GLU A 409 -28.73 -4.92 14.62
N VAL A 410 -29.75 -4.42 13.91
CA VAL A 410 -29.82 -3.01 13.48
C VAL A 410 -30.16 -2.10 14.68
N LYS A 411 -29.18 -1.81 15.53
CA LYS A 411 -29.27 -0.77 16.58
C LYS A 411 -28.25 0.37 16.40
N THR A 412 -27.91 0.75 15.15
CA THR A 412 -26.90 1.79 14.94
C THR A 412 -27.53 3.07 14.37
N LYS A 413 -27.95 3.98 15.26
CA LYS A 413 -28.44 5.34 14.90
C LYS A 413 -27.56 6.08 13.89
N ARG A 414 -26.27 5.79 13.85
CA ARG A 414 -25.28 6.47 13.04
C ARG A 414 -25.25 6.00 11.58
N LEU A 415 -25.37 4.70 11.33
CA LEU A 415 -25.50 4.12 10.00
C LEU A 415 -26.79 4.66 9.34
N SER A 416 -27.85 4.79 10.13
CA SER A 416 -29.11 5.38 9.69
C SER A 416 -28.97 6.85 9.27
N ILE A 417 -28.15 7.65 9.96
CA ILE A 417 -27.95 9.07 9.63
C ILE A 417 -27.22 9.23 8.29
N GLU A 418 -26.17 8.45 8.03
CA GLU A 418 -25.44 8.51 6.76
C GLU A 418 -26.36 8.16 5.57
N ILE A 419 -27.17 7.12 5.70
CA ILE A 419 -28.15 6.72 4.69
C ILE A 419 -29.20 7.81 4.47
N ILE A 420 -29.76 8.36 5.55
CA ILE A 420 -30.74 9.44 5.45
C ILE A 420 -30.15 10.66 4.73
N VAL A 421 -28.93 11.07 5.11
CA VAL A 421 -28.26 12.20 4.46
C VAL A 421 -28.01 11.92 2.99
N PHE A 422 -27.60 10.69 2.64
CA PHE A 422 -27.43 10.28 1.24
C PHE A 422 -28.74 10.39 0.46
N LEU A 423 -29.83 9.81 0.95
CA LEU A 423 -31.11 9.86 0.28
C LEU A 423 -31.68 11.29 0.18
N CYS A 424 -31.53 12.09 1.22
CA CYS A 424 -31.88 13.51 1.18
C CYS A 424 -31.04 14.29 0.16
N SER A 425 -29.75 14.01 0.08
CA SER A 425 -28.86 14.67 -0.89
C SER A 425 -29.26 14.36 -2.34
N LEU A 426 -29.70 13.13 -2.64
CA LEU A 426 -30.22 12.76 -3.96
C LEU A 426 -31.40 13.64 -4.37
N LEU A 427 -32.35 13.83 -3.45
CA LEU A 427 -33.55 14.66 -3.72
C LEU A 427 -33.17 16.13 -3.91
N VAL A 428 -32.28 16.66 -3.07
CA VAL A 428 -31.82 18.05 -3.16
C VAL A 428 -31.08 18.27 -4.48
N PHE A 429 -30.19 17.38 -4.85
CA PHE A 429 -29.41 17.48 -6.10
C PHE A 429 -30.32 17.35 -7.35
N ALA A 430 -31.29 16.44 -7.33
CA ALA A 430 -32.25 16.32 -8.42
C ALA A 430 -33.07 17.61 -8.59
N PHE A 431 -33.53 18.19 -7.49
CA PHE A 431 -34.26 19.45 -7.51
C PHE A 431 -33.40 20.61 -8.03
N LEU A 432 -32.15 20.72 -7.55
CA LEU A 432 -31.22 21.76 -8.01
C LEU A 432 -30.88 21.59 -9.50
N PHE A 433 -30.65 20.37 -9.97
CA PHE A 433 -30.30 20.09 -11.36
C PHE A 433 -31.43 20.47 -12.32
N ILE A 434 -32.70 20.14 -11.96
CA ILE A 434 -33.90 20.50 -12.76
C ILE A 434 -34.10 22.02 -12.83
N ILE A 435 -33.84 22.75 -11.74
CA ILE A 435 -34.08 24.22 -11.71
C ILE A 435 -32.97 24.97 -12.44
N ILE A 436 -31.72 24.55 -12.28
CA ILE A 436 -30.58 25.34 -12.71
C ILE A 436 -30.26 25.10 -14.19
N ASP A 437 -30.50 23.92 -14.73
CA ASP A 437 -30.24 23.68 -16.15
C ASP A 437 -31.46 24.02 -17.02
N PRO A 438 -31.41 25.13 -17.78
CA PRO A 438 -32.51 25.55 -18.62
C PRO A 438 -32.74 24.66 -19.86
N THR A 439 -31.77 23.79 -20.19
CA THR A 439 -31.92 22.88 -21.34
C THR A 439 -32.81 21.69 -21.00
N ILE A 440 -33.04 21.44 -19.71
CA ILE A 440 -33.88 20.37 -19.22
C ILE A 440 -35.35 20.84 -19.27
N SER A 441 -36.13 20.25 -20.16
CA SER A 441 -37.56 20.45 -20.20
C SER A 441 -38.24 19.95 -18.91
N THR A 442 -39.14 20.73 -18.34
CA THR A 442 -39.95 20.34 -17.16
C THR A 442 -40.71 19.03 -17.35
N ASN A 443 -40.95 18.62 -18.59
CA ASN A 443 -41.60 17.35 -18.93
C ASN A 443 -40.65 16.14 -18.76
N ASN A 444 -39.33 16.34 -18.64
CA ASN A 444 -38.33 15.29 -18.57
C ASN A 444 -37.69 15.15 -17.17
N TRP A 445 -38.41 15.54 -16.10
CA TRP A 445 -37.91 15.47 -14.72
C TRP A 445 -37.44 14.08 -14.31
N PHE A 446 -38.04 13.02 -14.87
CA PHE A 446 -37.68 11.64 -14.57
C PHE A 446 -36.28 11.28 -15.12
N ASN A 447 -35.94 11.75 -16.32
CA ASN A 447 -34.63 11.55 -16.94
C ASN A 447 -33.56 12.27 -16.14
N SER A 448 -33.86 13.48 -15.66
CA SER A 448 -32.95 14.24 -14.78
C SER A 448 -32.74 13.53 -13.44
N LEU A 449 -33.80 12.97 -12.86
CA LEU A 449 -33.69 12.17 -11.63
C LEU A 449 -32.81 10.95 -11.84
N PHE A 450 -32.96 10.22 -12.95
CA PHE A 450 -32.12 9.09 -13.33
C PHE A 450 -30.65 9.52 -13.43
N GLN A 451 -30.37 10.63 -14.14
CA GLN A 451 -29.02 11.13 -14.35
C GLN A 451 -28.36 11.55 -13.04
N VAL A 452 -29.08 12.22 -12.13
CA VAL A 452 -28.55 12.59 -10.82
C VAL A 452 -28.30 11.36 -9.93
N ILE A 453 -29.17 10.36 -9.97
CA ILE A 453 -28.93 9.09 -9.25
C ILE A 453 -27.69 8.40 -9.81
N SER A 454 -27.56 8.31 -11.13
CA SER A 454 -26.41 7.73 -11.79
C SER A 454 -25.10 8.44 -11.40
N ALA A 455 -25.08 9.76 -11.41
CA ALA A 455 -23.94 10.58 -11.02
C ALA A 455 -23.59 10.43 -9.52
N SER A 456 -24.60 10.51 -8.64
CA SER A 456 -24.42 10.48 -7.18
C SER A 456 -24.00 9.10 -6.64
N THR A 457 -24.50 8.03 -7.28
CA THR A 457 -24.10 6.65 -6.98
C THR A 457 -22.78 6.26 -7.62
N THR A 458 -22.20 7.15 -8.43
CA THR A 458 -21.01 6.92 -9.26
C THR A 458 -21.15 5.68 -10.16
N THR A 459 -22.37 5.45 -10.68
CA THR A 459 -22.63 4.33 -11.60
C THR A 459 -22.28 4.68 -13.04
N GLY A 460 -22.59 5.90 -13.49
CA GLY A 460 -22.16 6.40 -14.79
C GLY A 460 -23.06 6.06 -15.98
N PHE A 461 -24.25 5.52 -15.76
CA PHE A 461 -25.21 5.37 -16.86
C PHE A 461 -25.65 6.74 -17.38
N GLN A 462 -25.52 6.94 -18.68
CA GLN A 462 -25.84 8.18 -19.35
C GLN A 462 -27.16 8.05 -20.08
N PHE A 463 -28.21 8.71 -19.57
CA PHE A 463 -29.56 8.68 -20.14
C PHE A 463 -29.88 9.91 -20.98
N ILE A 464 -29.18 11.01 -20.77
CA ILE A 464 -29.32 12.27 -21.51
C ILE A 464 -27.99 12.61 -22.18
N ASP A 465 -28.05 13.39 -23.26
CA ASP A 465 -26.86 13.93 -23.89
C ASP A 465 -26.27 15.03 -23.01
N LEU A 466 -25.13 14.72 -22.39
CA LEU A 466 -24.42 15.62 -21.47
C LEU A 466 -23.62 16.71 -22.19
N SER A 467 -23.33 16.54 -23.49
CA SER A 467 -22.64 17.55 -24.29
C SER A 467 -23.49 18.81 -24.46
N SER A 468 -24.79 18.65 -24.56
CA SER A 468 -25.80 19.72 -24.77
C SER A 468 -26.17 20.48 -23.49
N LEU A 469 -25.71 20.06 -22.31
CA LEU A 469 -26.02 20.74 -21.04
C LEU A 469 -25.36 22.10 -20.93
N SER A 470 -26.04 23.00 -20.20
CA SER A 470 -25.48 24.29 -19.82
C SER A 470 -24.22 24.15 -18.95
N ILE A 471 -23.41 25.19 -18.88
CA ILE A 471 -22.22 25.21 -18.01
C ILE A 471 -22.62 24.95 -16.55
N GLU A 472 -23.70 25.55 -16.11
CA GLU A 472 -24.25 25.40 -14.76
C GLU A 472 -24.66 23.95 -14.47
N GLY A 473 -25.34 23.31 -15.43
CA GLY A 473 -25.71 21.89 -15.33
C GLY A 473 -24.49 20.97 -15.22
N LYS A 474 -23.46 21.20 -16.04
CA LYS A 474 -22.21 20.46 -15.97
C LYS A 474 -21.52 20.63 -14.62
N ILE A 475 -21.46 21.86 -14.07
CA ILE A 475 -20.85 22.13 -12.74
C ILE A 475 -21.60 21.39 -11.62
N ILE A 476 -22.93 21.37 -11.66
CA ILE A 476 -23.71 20.64 -10.65
C ILE A 476 -23.39 19.14 -10.72
N LEU A 477 -23.36 18.55 -11.91
CA LEU A 477 -23.00 17.14 -12.07
C LEU A 477 -21.58 16.85 -11.59
N ILE A 478 -20.60 17.73 -11.86
CA ILE A 478 -19.24 17.63 -11.32
C ILE A 478 -19.27 17.54 -9.78
N ILE A 479 -20.02 18.43 -9.13
CA ILE A 479 -20.13 18.43 -7.66
C ILE A 479 -20.75 17.13 -7.17
N ILE A 480 -21.82 16.66 -7.83
CA ILE A 480 -22.52 15.43 -7.47
C ILE A 480 -21.59 14.22 -7.60
N MET A 481 -20.87 14.08 -8.71
CA MET A 481 -19.92 13.00 -8.96
C MET A 481 -18.80 12.97 -7.93
N LEU A 482 -18.25 14.15 -7.58
CA LEU A 482 -17.16 14.24 -6.59
C LEU A 482 -17.62 13.85 -5.18
N ILE A 483 -18.88 14.17 -4.78
CA ILE A 483 -19.39 13.81 -3.45
C ILE A 483 -19.52 12.31 -3.27
N GLY A 484 -19.97 11.58 -4.29
CA GLY A 484 -20.05 10.11 -4.30
C GLY A 484 -21.04 9.53 -3.28
N GLY A 485 -20.93 8.21 -3.07
CA GLY A 485 -21.85 7.45 -2.21
C GLY A 485 -21.49 7.38 -0.73
N THR A 486 -22.06 6.37 -0.03
CA THR A 486 -21.81 6.14 1.39
C THR A 486 -20.49 5.38 1.62
N ALA A 487 -19.97 5.43 2.85
CA ALA A 487 -18.78 4.67 3.22
C ALA A 487 -19.05 3.14 3.17
N PHE A 488 -18.05 2.37 2.73
CA PHE A 488 -18.15 0.90 2.59
C PHE A 488 -19.27 0.44 1.64
N SER A 489 -19.54 1.18 0.58
CA SER A 489 -20.35 0.80 -0.56
C SER A 489 -19.47 0.57 -1.79
N THR A 490 -20.05 0.11 -2.90
CA THR A 490 -19.36 0.02 -4.20
C THR A 490 -19.09 1.38 -4.83
N ALA A 491 -19.91 2.40 -4.54
CA ALA A 491 -19.73 3.75 -5.04
C ALA A 491 -18.35 4.32 -4.70
N SER A 492 -17.82 5.17 -5.56
CA SER A 492 -16.53 5.86 -5.40
C SER A 492 -16.70 7.33 -4.93
N GLY A 493 -15.77 8.21 -5.22
CA GLY A 493 -15.81 9.63 -4.84
C GLY A 493 -15.50 9.93 -3.38
N ILE A 494 -15.72 11.19 -2.97
CA ILE A 494 -15.55 11.67 -1.60
C ILE A 494 -16.76 11.18 -0.79
N LYS A 495 -16.54 10.23 0.10
CA LYS A 495 -17.64 9.61 0.86
C LYS A 495 -18.39 10.61 1.73
N ILE A 496 -19.73 10.50 1.77
CA ILE A 496 -20.62 11.32 2.63
C ILE A 496 -20.19 11.31 4.10
N ALA A 497 -19.69 10.20 4.59
CA ALA A 497 -19.14 10.09 5.95
C ALA A 497 -18.05 11.13 6.24
N ARG A 498 -17.18 11.46 5.25
CA ARG A 498 -16.13 12.49 5.43
C ARG A 498 -16.72 13.90 5.51
N LEU A 499 -17.71 14.20 4.68
CA LEU A 499 -18.42 15.48 4.75
C LEU A 499 -19.13 15.65 6.10
N LEU A 500 -19.82 14.62 6.57
CA LEU A 500 -20.46 14.62 7.89
C LEU A 500 -19.46 14.83 9.04
N LEU A 501 -18.25 14.27 8.95
CA LEU A 501 -17.17 14.50 9.92
C LEU A 501 -16.77 15.98 9.97
N ILE A 502 -16.59 16.60 8.79
CA ILE A 502 -16.19 18.01 8.68
C ILE A 502 -17.31 18.91 9.24
N PHE A 503 -18.55 18.73 8.81
CA PHE A 503 -19.68 19.52 9.30
C PHE A 503 -19.86 19.43 10.82
N LYS A 504 -19.70 18.24 11.38
CA LYS A 504 -19.84 18.06 12.84
C LYS A 504 -18.71 18.72 13.62
N LYS A 505 -17.48 18.73 13.11
CA LYS A 505 -16.34 19.42 13.75
C LYS A 505 -16.53 20.93 13.73
N ILE A 506 -16.98 21.48 12.59
CA ILE A 506 -17.28 22.91 12.46
C ILE A 506 -18.38 23.31 13.44
N LYS A 507 -19.50 22.57 13.51
CA LYS A 507 -20.62 22.83 14.43
C LYS A 507 -20.21 22.65 15.90
N GLY A 508 -19.31 21.73 16.21
CA GLY A 508 -18.76 21.54 17.55
C GLY A 508 -17.92 22.74 18.02
N ASN A 509 -17.09 23.29 17.14
CA ASN A 509 -16.29 24.48 17.44
C ASN A 509 -17.15 25.76 17.55
N SER A 510 -18.21 25.90 16.75
CA SER A 510 -19.08 27.08 16.85
C SER A 510 -19.84 27.16 18.20
N ARG A 511 -20.11 26.04 18.85
CA ARG A 511 -20.69 26.03 20.22
C ARG A 511 -19.70 26.46 21.29
N LEU A 512 -18.38 26.27 21.09
CA LEU A 512 -17.34 26.75 21.98
C LEU A 512 -17.15 28.29 21.91
N PHE A 513 -17.48 28.90 20.77
CA PHE A 513 -17.45 30.37 20.60
C PHE A 513 -18.75 31.06 21.04
N SER A 514 -19.85 30.34 21.26
CA SER A 514 -21.12 30.92 21.70
C SER A 514 -21.40 30.78 23.19
N SER A 515 -20.58 30.06 23.97
CA SER A 515 -20.66 29.97 25.41
C SER A 515 -19.51 30.74 26.03
N SER A 516 -19.75 32.01 26.30
CA SER A 516 -18.95 32.82 27.23
C SER A 516 -19.26 32.43 28.69
N ASP A 517 -19.06 31.16 29.05
CA ASP A 517 -19.00 30.73 30.43
C ASP A 517 -17.77 29.88 30.66
N ALA A 518 -16.79 30.55 31.22
CA ALA A 518 -15.53 30.01 31.69
C ALA A 518 -15.78 29.06 32.88
N HIS A 519 -14.81 28.16 33.03
CA HIS A 519 -14.49 27.39 34.23
C HIS A 519 -15.29 26.11 34.48
N THR A 520 -14.88 25.02 33.81
CA THR A 520 -14.53 23.77 34.51
C THR A 520 -13.59 22.93 33.64
N PRO A 521 -12.39 22.61 34.10
CA PRO A 521 -11.52 21.68 33.38
C PRO A 521 -12.06 20.27 33.62
N LEU A 522 -12.63 19.65 32.56
CA LEU A 522 -12.87 18.22 32.55
C LEU A 522 -11.49 17.53 32.53
N SER A 523 -11.03 17.16 33.70
CA SER A 523 -9.94 16.22 33.90
C SER A 523 -10.35 14.88 33.32
N ILE A 524 -9.86 14.61 32.11
CA ILE A 524 -9.82 13.24 31.61
C ILE A 524 -8.72 12.55 32.39
N SER A 525 -9.11 11.82 33.42
CA SER A 525 -8.24 10.88 34.11
C SER A 525 -7.74 9.86 33.10
N SER A 526 -6.50 10.06 32.64
CA SER A 526 -5.70 8.97 32.08
C SER A 526 -5.48 7.98 33.22
N THR A 527 -6.22 6.89 33.23
CA THR A 527 -5.94 5.75 34.12
C THR A 527 -4.62 5.15 33.65
N ALA A 528 -3.52 5.74 34.12
CA ALA A 528 -2.22 5.11 34.14
C ALA A 528 -2.35 3.91 35.10
N ILE A 529 -2.13 2.72 34.60
CA ILE A 529 -1.93 1.53 35.42
C ILE A 529 -0.61 1.79 36.16
N GLN A 530 -0.66 2.28 37.41
CA GLN A 530 0.46 2.29 38.29
C GLN A 530 0.68 0.86 38.78
N PHE A 531 1.78 0.27 38.37
CA PHE A 531 2.32 -0.91 39.02
C PHE A 531 2.85 -0.50 40.40
N HIS A 532 2.13 -0.79 41.47
CA HIS A 532 2.65 -0.75 42.81
C HIS A 532 3.55 -1.98 43.04
N GLU A 533 4.84 -1.77 43.06
CA GLU A 533 5.79 -2.73 43.64
C GLU A 533 5.50 -2.89 45.14
N ASN A 534 4.98 -4.02 45.51
CA ASN A 534 4.80 -4.38 46.90
C ASN A 534 6.07 -5.10 47.41
N LYS A 535 6.74 -4.54 48.37
CA LYS A 535 8.03 -4.97 48.97
C LYS A 535 7.91 -6.24 49.86
N ASN A 536 6.96 -7.12 49.65
CA ASN A 536 6.88 -8.37 50.41
C ASN A 536 6.55 -9.54 49.43
N GLY A 537 7.54 -10.33 49.13
CA GLY A 537 7.64 -11.47 48.26
C GLY A 537 6.54 -12.56 48.32
N GLN A 538 5.27 -12.18 48.15
CA GLN A 538 4.17 -13.14 47.97
C GLN A 538 3.61 -13.03 46.54
N LYS A 539 3.50 -14.21 45.87
CA LYS A 539 2.88 -14.35 44.55
C LYS A 539 1.45 -13.80 44.59
N PRO A 540 1.01 -12.99 43.60
CA PRO A 540 -0.36 -12.51 43.56
C PRO A 540 -1.32 -13.68 43.26
N SER A 541 -2.25 -13.90 44.20
CA SER A 541 -3.40 -14.78 44.00
C SER A 541 -4.40 -14.07 43.06
N PHE A 542 -4.80 -14.72 41.98
CA PHE A 542 -5.88 -14.27 41.10
C PHE A 542 -7.22 -14.33 41.85
N SER A 543 -7.65 -13.22 42.44
CA SER A 543 -9.04 -13.06 42.85
C SER A 543 -9.90 -12.72 41.63
N LYS A 544 -11.03 -13.40 41.54
CA LYS A 544 -12.03 -13.35 40.46
C LYS A 544 -12.27 -11.94 39.94
N ILE A 545 -11.81 -11.70 38.70
CA ILE A 545 -12.27 -10.58 37.89
C ILE A 545 -13.69 -10.96 37.43
N HIS A 546 -14.69 -10.24 37.92
CA HIS A 546 -16.04 -10.33 37.34
C HIS A 546 -15.94 -10.03 35.84
N PRO A 547 -16.48 -10.88 34.95
CA PRO A 547 -16.50 -10.57 33.54
C PRO A 547 -17.41 -9.34 33.36
N LEU A 548 -16.80 -8.20 33.00
CA LEU A 548 -17.55 -7.13 32.36
C LEU A 548 -18.33 -7.78 31.21
N LYS A 549 -19.66 -7.68 31.27
CA LYS A 549 -20.55 -8.10 30.18
C LYS A 549 -19.98 -7.57 28.88
N SER A 550 -19.36 -8.43 28.08
CA SER A 550 -18.95 -8.10 26.73
C SER A 550 -20.26 -7.90 25.96
N GLU A 551 -20.69 -6.65 25.84
CA GLU A 551 -21.62 -6.30 24.78
C GLU A 551 -20.99 -6.81 23.48
N ASN A 552 -21.68 -7.73 22.81
CA ASN A 552 -21.32 -8.31 21.52
C ASN A 552 -21.30 -7.19 20.45
N GLN A 553 -20.23 -6.39 20.45
CA GLN A 553 -20.06 -5.35 19.44
C GLN A 553 -19.60 -5.99 18.14
N HIS A 554 -20.39 -5.80 17.10
CA HIS A 554 -20.19 -6.35 15.77
C HIS A 554 -18.90 -5.75 15.12
N PRO A 555 -18.10 -6.52 14.34
CA PRO A 555 -16.89 -6.02 13.68
C PRO A 555 -17.12 -4.78 12.80
N LEU A 556 -18.23 -4.72 12.07
CA LEU A 556 -18.61 -3.54 11.27
C LEU A 556 -19.03 -2.34 12.14
N TYR A 557 -19.60 -2.58 13.30
CA TYR A 557 -19.89 -1.55 14.30
C TYR A 557 -18.59 -0.96 14.85
N ILE A 558 -17.60 -1.81 15.12
CA ILE A 558 -16.27 -1.39 15.58
C ILE A 558 -15.52 -0.62 14.49
N ILE A 559 -15.66 -1.01 13.20
CA ILE A 559 -15.11 -0.25 12.07
C ILE A 559 -15.75 1.14 12.02
N ASN A 560 -17.08 1.21 11.99
CA ASN A 560 -17.81 2.48 11.94
C ASN A 560 -17.54 3.37 13.16
N GLN A 561 -17.47 2.82 14.37
CA GLN A 561 -17.13 3.60 15.56
C GLN A 561 -15.68 4.07 15.59
N LYS A 562 -14.71 3.23 15.17
CA LYS A 562 -13.28 3.63 15.16
C LYS A 562 -12.92 4.58 14.02
N LEU A 563 -13.58 4.48 12.86
CA LEU A 563 -13.46 5.46 11.76
C LEU A 563 -14.03 6.82 12.13
N LEU A 564 -14.96 6.84 13.07
CA LEU A 564 -15.67 8.03 13.50
C LEU A 564 -15.33 8.47 14.93
N ILE A 565 -14.30 7.88 15.56
CA ILE A 565 -13.70 8.49 16.74
C ILE A 565 -13.11 9.83 16.30
N PHE A 566 -13.67 10.90 16.85
CA PHE A 566 -13.36 12.31 16.62
C PHE A 566 -11.93 12.65 17.08
N SER A 567 -10.93 12.01 16.48
CA SER A 567 -9.56 12.45 16.62
C SER A 567 -9.32 13.57 15.61
N ASP A 568 -8.54 14.57 15.99
CA ASP A 568 -8.05 15.61 15.07
C ASP A 568 -7.34 14.99 13.85
N LYS A 569 -6.93 13.75 13.97
CA LYS A 569 -6.35 12.93 12.89
C LYS A 569 -7.39 12.60 11.81
N ALA A 570 -8.56 12.06 12.17
CA ALA A 570 -9.60 11.68 11.18
C ALA A 570 -10.15 12.91 10.43
N PHE A 571 -10.25 14.04 11.11
CA PHE A 571 -10.62 15.31 10.49
C PHE A 571 -9.56 15.77 9.48
N ARG A 572 -8.28 15.79 9.87
CA ARG A 572 -7.18 16.15 8.96
C ARG A 572 -7.10 15.23 7.74
N GLU A 573 -7.27 13.93 7.94
CA GLU A 573 -7.30 12.96 6.84
C GLU A 573 -8.48 13.23 5.88
N ALA A 574 -9.68 13.54 6.39
CA ALA A 574 -10.84 13.87 5.58
C ALA A 574 -10.63 15.15 4.74
N VAL A 575 -10.14 16.22 5.37
CA VAL A 575 -9.82 17.47 4.67
C VAL A 575 -8.75 17.26 3.61
N PHE A 576 -7.69 16.52 3.94
CA PHE A 576 -6.60 16.25 3.02
C PHE A 576 -7.06 15.47 1.77
N VAL A 577 -7.92 14.47 1.96
CA VAL A 577 -8.50 13.70 0.83
C VAL A 577 -9.31 14.62 -0.09
N ILE A 578 -10.16 15.49 0.47
CA ILE A 578 -10.96 16.43 -0.34
C ILE A 578 -10.05 17.36 -1.14
N VAL A 579 -9.04 17.94 -0.48
CA VAL A 579 -8.08 18.84 -1.15
C VAL A 579 -7.35 18.11 -2.28
N LEU A 580 -6.91 16.86 -2.06
CA LEU A 580 -6.26 16.07 -3.10
C LEU A 580 -7.21 15.77 -4.28
N PHE A 581 -8.46 15.39 -4.01
CA PHE A 581 -9.45 15.18 -5.10
C PHE A 581 -9.62 16.43 -5.96
N ILE A 582 -9.76 17.58 -5.34
CA ILE A 582 -9.87 18.85 -6.05
C ILE A 582 -8.59 19.15 -6.85
N LEU A 583 -7.41 19.04 -6.23
CA LEU A 583 -6.13 19.30 -6.89
C LEU A 583 -5.89 18.38 -8.10
N PHE A 584 -6.14 17.07 -7.95
CA PHE A 584 -5.97 16.11 -9.05
C PHE A 584 -6.99 16.34 -10.17
N SER A 585 -8.26 16.65 -9.85
CA SER A 585 -9.27 17.01 -10.85
C SER A 585 -8.86 18.23 -11.66
N PHE A 586 -8.43 19.31 -11.00
CA PHE A 586 -7.98 20.53 -11.68
C PHE A 586 -6.70 20.32 -12.49
N ALA A 587 -5.70 19.63 -11.94
CA ALA A 587 -4.46 19.35 -12.65
C ALA A 587 -4.70 18.52 -13.91
N SER A 588 -5.53 17.48 -13.82
CA SER A 588 -5.91 16.66 -14.98
C SER A 588 -6.74 17.45 -15.99
N ALA A 589 -7.67 18.29 -15.53
CA ALA A 589 -8.48 19.14 -16.41
C ALA A 589 -7.63 20.14 -17.21
N ILE A 590 -6.64 20.78 -16.55
CA ILE A 590 -5.70 21.69 -17.24
C ILE A 590 -4.91 20.94 -18.31
N ALA A 591 -4.40 19.75 -17.97
CA ALA A 591 -3.62 18.96 -18.91
C ALA A 591 -4.47 18.50 -20.11
N ILE A 592 -5.69 17.99 -19.88
CA ILE A 592 -6.61 17.53 -20.93
C ILE A 592 -7.05 18.72 -21.80
N SER A 593 -7.49 19.83 -21.21
CA SER A 593 -7.93 21.02 -21.96
C SER A 593 -6.78 21.58 -22.85
N TYR A 594 -5.54 21.57 -22.36
CA TYR A 594 -4.38 21.99 -23.13
C TYR A 594 -4.09 21.07 -24.34
N LEU A 595 -4.17 19.74 -24.12
CA LEU A 595 -3.87 18.74 -25.15
C LEU A 595 -4.97 18.64 -26.20
N THR A 596 -6.24 18.68 -25.78
CA THR A 596 -7.40 18.50 -26.66
C THR A 596 -7.95 19.80 -27.23
N LYS A 597 -7.51 20.96 -26.71
CA LYS A 597 -8.06 22.28 -27.01
C LYS A 597 -9.57 22.40 -26.73
N SER A 598 -10.09 21.57 -25.83
CA SER A 598 -11.47 21.60 -25.38
C SER A 598 -11.68 22.68 -24.30
N ASP A 599 -12.95 23.05 -24.09
CA ASP A 599 -13.31 23.95 -23.00
C ASP A 599 -12.90 23.39 -21.65
N PHE A 600 -12.40 24.26 -20.76
CA PHE A 600 -11.92 23.85 -19.45
C PHE A 600 -12.99 23.17 -18.59
N ILE A 601 -14.26 23.59 -18.69
CA ILE A 601 -15.37 22.98 -17.95
C ILE A 601 -15.62 21.54 -18.42
N ASP A 602 -15.53 21.30 -19.72
CA ASP A 602 -15.70 19.96 -20.30
C ASP A 602 -14.52 19.05 -19.91
N ALA A 603 -13.29 19.55 -19.96
CA ALA A 603 -12.13 18.85 -19.47
C ALA A 603 -12.21 18.56 -17.94
N LEU A 604 -12.74 19.50 -17.14
CA LEU A 604 -12.96 19.32 -15.71
C LEU A 604 -14.04 18.26 -15.43
N PHE A 605 -15.07 18.20 -16.29
CA PHE A 605 -16.09 17.17 -16.22
C PHE A 605 -15.49 15.78 -16.41
N GLU A 606 -14.73 15.56 -17.48
CA GLU A 606 -14.05 14.29 -17.77
C GLU A 606 -13.06 13.89 -16.65
N ALA A 607 -12.23 14.85 -16.21
CA ALA A 607 -11.26 14.62 -15.13
C ALA A 607 -11.96 14.25 -13.81
N SER A 608 -13.04 14.95 -13.47
CA SER A 608 -13.83 14.68 -12.25
C SER A 608 -14.57 13.36 -12.34
N SER A 609 -15.14 13.05 -13.50
CA SER A 609 -15.85 11.79 -13.77
C SER A 609 -14.90 10.58 -13.63
N THR A 610 -13.72 10.65 -14.23
CA THR A 610 -12.73 9.58 -14.14
C THR A 610 -12.13 9.44 -12.74
N LEU A 611 -11.86 10.56 -12.06
CA LEU A 611 -11.30 10.53 -10.71
C LEU A 611 -12.31 10.07 -9.65
N SER A 612 -13.60 10.38 -9.83
CA SER A 612 -14.67 9.86 -8.97
C SER A 612 -15.11 8.44 -9.36
N ASN A 613 -14.55 7.86 -10.43
CA ASN A 613 -14.97 6.59 -11.04
C ASN A 613 -16.47 6.57 -11.36
N THR A 614 -16.98 7.65 -11.91
CA THR A 614 -18.40 7.76 -12.29
C THR A 614 -18.62 7.31 -13.73
N GLY A 615 -17.76 7.71 -14.68
CA GLY A 615 -17.84 7.26 -16.07
C GLY A 615 -18.74 8.06 -17.00
N LEU A 616 -19.36 9.15 -16.53
CA LEU A 616 -20.11 10.07 -17.38
C LEU A 616 -19.15 10.86 -18.28
N THR A 617 -19.53 11.10 -19.53
CA THR A 617 -18.72 11.85 -20.49
C THR A 617 -19.53 12.94 -21.18
N VAL A 618 -18.89 14.06 -21.49
CA VAL A 618 -19.43 15.13 -22.35
C VAL A 618 -18.98 14.98 -23.80
N GLY A 619 -18.36 13.82 -24.14
CA GLY A 619 -17.94 13.49 -25.50
C GLY A 619 -16.46 13.77 -25.83
N ILE A 620 -15.65 14.22 -24.84
CA ILE A 620 -14.20 14.37 -25.04
C ILE A 620 -13.55 12.99 -25.15
N THR A 621 -13.97 12.05 -24.32
CA THR A 621 -13.44 10.70 -24.33
C THR A 621 -13.95 9.93 -25.55
N SER A 622 -13.12 9.79 -26.57
CA SER A 622 -13.41 9.12 -27.84
C SER A 622 -12.18 8.33 -28.30
N ILE A 623 -12.35 7.56 -29.38
CA ILE A 623 -11.24 6.82 -30.00
C ILE A 623 -10.14 7.77 -30.53
N ASP A 624 -10.51 8.98 -30.93
CA ASP A 624 -9.59 9.98 -31.49
C ASP A 624 -8.85 10.80 -30.41
N LEU A 625 -9.17 10.59 -29.13
CA LEU A 625 -8.49 11.27 -28.03
C LEU A 625 -6.99 10.93 -28.06
N ASP A 626 -6.15 11.91 -27.78
CA ASP A 626 -4.68 11.74 -27.78
C ASP A 626 -4.22 10.74 -26.69
N ILE A 627 -3.08 10.08 -26.96
CA ILE A 627 -2.51 9.02 -26.12
C ILE A 627 -2.26 9.50 -24.70
N ILE A 628 -1.75 10.72 -24.52
CA ILE A 628 -1.40 11.26 -23.20
C ILE A 628 -2.66 11.50 -22.37
N SER A 629 -3.71 12.09 -22.97
CA SER A 629 -5.00 12.28 -22.30
C SER A 629 -5.65 10.95 -21.88
N LYS A 630 -5.60 9.93 -22.74
CA LYS A 630 -6.06 8.57 -22.38
C LYS A 630 -5.31 7.99 -21.18
N LEU A 631 -3.99 8.19 -21.12
CA LEU A 631 -3.18 7.75 -19.97
C LEU A 631 -3.52 8.54 -18.70
N ILE A 632 -3.75 9.85 -18.79
CA ILE A 632 -4.17 10.68 -17.65
C ILE A 632 -5.51 10.19 -17.11
N LEU A 633 -6.49 9.94 -17.99
CA LEU A 633 -7.79 9.40 -17.60
C LEU A 633 -7.65 8.02 -16.93
N SER A 634 -6.82 7.12 -17.48
CA SER A 634 -6.56 5.79 -16.90
C SER A 634 -5.92 5.88 -15.51
N ILE A 635 -4.98 6.78 -15.32
CA ILE A 635 -4.35 7.04 -14.03
C ILE A 635 -5.38 7.60 -13.03
N ASN A 636 -6.21 8.56 -13.45
CA ASN A 636 -7.28 9.10 -12.61
C ASN A 636 -8.24 8.00 -12.14
N MET A 637 -8.68 7.12 -13.03
CA MET A 637 -9.54 5.98 -12.69
C MET A 637 -8.92 5.08 -11.63
N ILE A 638 -7.64 4.75 -11.76
CA ILE A 638 -6.92 3.94 -10.79
C ILE A 638 -6.78 4.70 -9.45
N LEU A 639 -6.39 5.98 -9.47
CA LEU A 639 -6.22 6.79 -8.26
C LEU A 639 -7.53 7.03 -7.52
N GLY A 640 -8.60 7.30 -8.25
CA GLY A 640 -9.93 7.56 -7.70
C GLY A 640 -10.48 6.35 -6.95
N ARG A 641 -10.23 5.13 -7.45
CA ARG A 641 -10.72 3.90 -6.83
C ARG A 641 -10.22 3.69 -5.40
N PHE A 642 -9.05 4.23 -5.06
CA PHE A 642 -8.48 4.12 -3.71
C PHE A 642 -8.84 5.27 -2.79
N GLU A 643 -9.76 6.14 -3.21
CA GLU A 643 -10.12 7.35 -2.46
C GLU A 643 -8.88 8.22 -2.15
N ILE A 644 -7.80 8.11 -2.94
CA ILE A 644 -6.51 8.81 -2.82
C ILE A 644 -5.83 8.63 -1.44
N ILE A 645 -6.54 8.12 -0.43
CA ILE A 645 -6.05 7.96 0.95
C ILE A 645 -4.87 6.96 1.04
N THR A 646 -4.81 6.01 0.12
CA THR A 646 -3.70 5.04 0.03
C THR A 646 -2.38 5.70 -0.34
N ILE A 647 -2.41 6.74 -1.18
CA ILE A 647 -1.24 7.57 -1.51
C ILE A 647 -0.72 8.26 -0.26
N LEU A 648 -1.63 8.82 0.55
CA LEU A 648 -1.29 9.45 1.82
C LEU A 648 -0.47 8.52 2.72
N TYR A 649 -0.89 7.26 2.87
CA TYR A 649 -0.20 6.29 3.73
C TYR A 649 1.18 5.86 3.19
N ILE A 650 1.41 5.95 1.88
CA ILE A 650 2.74 5.69 1.29
C ILE A 650 3.73 6.80 1.65
N PHE A 651 3.27 8.06 1.60
CA PHE A 651 4.14 9.23 1.82
C PHE A 651 4.29 9.63 3.29
N ILE A 652 3.23 9.60 4.10
CA ILE A 652 3.26 10.04 5.51
C ILE A 652 4.09 9.12 6.41
N SER A 653 4.34 7.88 6.04
CA SER A 653 5.21 7.00 6.85
C SER A 653 6.66 7.51 7.00
N LYS A 654 7.06 8.52 6.22
CA LYS A 654 8.38 9.19 6.33
C LYS A 654 8.38 10.41 7.27
N LEU A 655 7.23 10.82 7.79
CA LEU A 655 7.07 12.02 8.62
C LEU A 655 6.87 11.70 10.12
N ARG A 656 7.22 10.48 10.53
CA ARG A 656 7.34 10.08 11.96
C ARG A 656 8.77 9.85 12.36
#